data_561affaf5bf560498e7dbb50eb84c91d
#
_entry.id   561affaf5bf560498e7dbb50eb84c91d
#
_cell.length_a   1.000
_cell.length_b   1.000
_cell.length_c   1.000
_cell.angle_alpha   90.00
_cell.angle_beta   90.00
_cell.angle_gamma   90.00
#
_symmetry.space_group_name_H-M   'P 1'
#
loop_
_entity.id
_entity.type
_entity.pdbx_description
1 polymer ?
#
loop_
_entity_poly.entity_id
_entity_poly.type
_entity_poly.pdbx_seq_one_letter_code
_entity_poly.pdbx_strand_id
1 'polypeptide(L)'
;MKKCCPINKTAKRTLICLLALGIFPQIALAQGQVDYVDPTMGGVGYLLEPTRPTVSLPNCMVRMYPVRRDQLDDQIHSFPLTIISYRLGELFWLMPSDGTSNGWNPQAYDQEVTTPYYYSTRFDNSLIQTEFTPTARCGYFRFTFPSGKGVVLLANRQGGELSSDGDNAVSGDENIVSSSSVTPGVMHAYVYGEFSSPVRIQSSKLDNGTRLTISTHAHRKVLQFRYGISFISVAQAKKNLQEEIPAWNFDKIKDAARDRWNEVLGQIQVEGGTPEQKRVFYTSLYRCYERMVCISEDGQYYSAFDHQVHQDTRPFYVDNWLWDTYRALEPLQTLLNPKMEADKVQSYVRMYEQSGWMPEFAVLWGNHECMTGNPAAAWMADVWAKGITNFDLATAYAGLKKNSLEGTWLPWRRGPKSSLDKFLDEHGYMPALHPDESESVARVHPFERRQAISVTEAQSYDDWCTAQLARDLGKKPDYQLFLKRAADYKNVFHDGHVWPKDAEGHWIDGYDRGWSGGQGGRNYTTENNGYTYDWDVQHDLQGLFQLMGGRTQAEANLDELFRRSLGRSKFEFWAKFPDASGLVGQFSMGNEPSLHIPYIYNYLGAPWKTQKCVRMLLRSFFTDTLFGMPGDEDGGGMSAFVVFSMIGFYPVTPGVPIYDLGSPIFDRITIHLQNGKTIRIICRDNSPDDKYIQSIRLNGKPLHQVWFRQADLVNGGELVLQMGNTPNKDLGVDPATFPPSAMSVHPTTYETVSDR
;
A
#
# COMPACT_ATOMS: atom_id res chain seq x y z
N MET A 1 -28.31 29.11 -76.38
CA MET A 1 -27.80 30.00 -77.45
C MET A 1 -26.39 30.40 -77.06
N LYS A 2 -25.45 29.94 -77.92
CA LYS A 2 -24.35 30.69 -78.53
C LYS A 2 -23.51 31.57 -77.60
N LYS A 3 -22.14 31.54 -77.53
CA LYS A 3 -21.06 31.20 -78.50
C LYS A 3 -19.74 31.15 -77.67
N CYS A 4 -18.91 30.20 -77.78
CA CYS A 4 -17.60 30.14 -78.47
C CYS A 4 -16.58 31.23 -78.20
N CYS A 5 -15.49 30.86 -77.55
CA CYS A 5 -14.03 30.96 -77.71
C CYS A 5 -13.43 32.28 -78.41
N PRO A 6 -12.13 32.58 -78.14
CA PRO A 6 -10.97 31.73 -78.20
C PRO A 6 -9.77 32.04 -77.23
N ILE A 7 -8.96 31.04 -77.11
CA ILE A 7 -7.54 30.86 -76.74
C ILE A 7 -6.61 32.09 -76.83
N ASN A 8 -5.81 32.32 -75.81
CA ASN A 8 -4.44 32.80 -76.03
C ASN A 8 -3.43 32.15 -75.03
N LYS A 9 -2.37 31.58 -75.60
CA LYS A 9 -1.25 30.93 -74.92
C LYS A 9 -0.27 31.99 -74.41
N THR A 10 0.09 31.93 -73.16
CA THR A 10 1.37 32.48 -72.67
C THR A 10 1.96 31.55 -71.64
N ALA A 11 3.10 30.97 -71.96
CA ALA A 11 3.89 30.09 -71.12
C ALA A 11 4.44 30.88 -69.93
N LYS A 12 4.18 30.42 -68.67
CA LYS A 12 4.93 30.82 -67.49
C LYS A 12 5.65 29.59 -66.95
N ARG A 13 6.97 29.71 -66.86
CA ARG A 13 7.87 28.74 -66.21
C ARG A 13 7.51 28.63 -64.76
N THR A 14 7.09 27.44 -64.30
CA THR A 14 6.86 27.11 -62.95
C THR A 14 8.18 26.59 -62.33
N LEU A 15 8.73 27.35 -61.40
CA LEU A 15 9.90 26.97 -60.59
C LEU A 15 9.41 25.98 -59.52
N ILE A 16 9.76 24.73 -59.64
CA ILE A 16 9.46 23.71 -58.62
C ILE A 16 10.49 23.84 -57.52
N CYS A 17 10.12 24.43 -56.37
CA CYS A 17 10.87 24.32 -55.15
C CYS A 17 10.60 22.95 -54.54
N LEU A 18 11.54 22.03 -54.62
CA LEU A 18 11.57 20.80 -53.84
C LEU A 18 11.87 21.17 -52.39
N LEU A 19 10.85 21.25 -51.55
CA LEU A 19 10.98 21.20 -50.08
C LEU A 19 11.33 19.76 -49.72
N ALA A 20 12.62 19.50 -49.46
CA ALA A 20 13.05 18.29 -48.78
C ALA A 20 12.55 18.35 -47.32
N LEU A 21 11.41 17.73 -47.07
CA LEU A 21 10.99 17.38 -45.72
C LEU A 21 11.98 16.34 -45.19
N GLY A 22 12.95 16.80 -44.39
CA GLY A 22 13.81 15.94 -43.61
C GLY A 22 12.93 15.22 -42.59
N ILE A 23 12.54 13.99 -42.89
CA ILE A 23 12.02 13.05 -41.92
C ILE A 23 13.22 12.67 -41.04
N PHE A 24 13.43 13.42 -39.95
CA PHE A 24 14.23 12.89 -38.85
C PHE A 24 13.45 11.71 -38.28
N PRO A 25 14.01 10.49 -38.26
CA PRO A 25 13.40 9.43 -37.48
C PRO A 25 13.36 9.91 -36.04
N GLN A 26 12.19 10.22 -35.51
CA GLN A 26 12.00 10.20 -34.08
C GLN A 26 12.40 8.78 -33.65
N ILE A 27 13.56 8.64 -33.02
CA ILE A 27 13.90 7.44 -32.31
C ILE A 27 12.86 7.40 -31.18
N ALA A 28 11.78 6.66 -31.40
CA ALA A 28 10.88 6.31 -30.33
C ALA A 28 11.74 5.54 -29.32
N LEU A 29 12.09 6.18 -28.22
CA LEU A 29 12.64 5.49 -27.06
C LEU A 29 11.68 4.34 -26.78
N ALA A 30 12.21 3.13 -26.66
CA ALA A 30 11.38 1.98 -26.30
C ALA A 30 10.59 2.33 -25.05
N GLN A 31 9.27 2.17 -25.09
CA GLN A 31 8.38 2.49 -23.98
C GLN A 31 8.73 1.59 -22.81
N GLY A 32 9.22 2.18 -21.72
CA GLY A 32 9.51 1.46 -20.48
C GLY A 32 8.23 1.20 -19.67
N GLN A 33 8.28 0.31 -18.70
CA GLN A 33 7.15 0.02 -17.83
C GLN A 33 6.71 1.26 -17.04
N VAL A 34 7.65 2.14 -16.68
CA VAL A 34 7.37 3.40 -15.97
C VAL A 34 6.49 4.37 -16.78
N ASP A 35 6.49 4.27 -18.09
CA ASP A 35 5.69 5.14 -18.96
C ASP A 35 4.17 4.81 -18.91
N TYR A 36 3.80 3.67 -18.32
CA TYR A 36 2.41 3.31 -17.99
C TYR A 36 1.96 3.82 -16.63
N VAL A 37 2.87 4.27 -15.74
CA VAL A 37 2.50 4.67 -14.39
C VAL A 37 1.87 6.06 -14.39
N ASP A 38 0.69 6.15 -13.81
CA ASP A 38 -0.01 7.40 -13.53
C ASP A 38 -0.23 7.56 -12.02
N PRO A 39 0.63 8.31 -11.31
CA PRO A 39 0.48 8.53 -9.87
C PRO A 39 -0.83 9.23 -9.47
N THR A 40 -1.51 9.90 -10.39
CA THR A 40 -2.76 10.63 -10.11
C THR A 40 -3.99 9.70 -10.08
N MET A 41 -3.88 8.47 -10.60
CA MET A 41 -4.95 7.48 -10.61
C MET A 41 -5.47 7.22 -9.19
N GLY A 42 -6.79 7.37 -8.98
CA GLY A 42 -7.42 7.19 -7.68
C GLY A 42 -7.24 8.36 -6.71
N GLY A 43 -6.70 9.50 -7.15
CA GLY A 43 -6.49 10.69 -6.32
C GLY A 43 -7.76 11.47 -5.96
N VAL A 44 -8.95 10.93 -6.27
CA VAL A 44 -10.25 11.49 -5.88
C VAL A 44 -11.16 10.35 -5.43
N GLY A 45 -11.62 10.41 -4.20
CA GLY A 45 -12.61 9.49 -3.64
C GLY A 45 -13.91 10.17 -3.25
N TYR A 46 -14.89 9.40 -2.83
CA TYR A 46 -16.19 9.93 -2.42
C TYR A 46 -16.12 10.68 -1.08
N LEU A 47 -15.35 10.18 -0.14
CA LEU A 47 -15.17 10.77 1.20
C LEU A 47 -13.70 10.83 1.62
N LEU A 48 -12.88 9.91 1.17
CA LEU A 48 -11.45 9.88 1.40
C LEU A 48 -10.71 10.19 0.10
N GLU A 49 -9.49 10.68 0.19
CA GLU A 49 -8.54 10.73 -0.92
C GLU A 49 -7.76 9.40 -0.94
N PRO A 50 -8.09 8.45 -1.82
CA PRO A 50 -7.52 7.10 -1.73
C PRO A 50 -6.01 7.05 -1.96
N THR A 51 -5.50 7.95 -2.83
CA THR A 51 -4.08 7.98 -3.21
C THR A 51 -3.58 9.40 -3.33
N ARG A 52 -2.25 9.57 -3.21
CA ARG A 52 -1.56 10.82 -3.54
C ARG A 52 -0.52 10.60 -4.63
N PRO A 53 -0.30 11.61 -5.49
CA PRO A 53 0.61 11.51 -6.63
C PRO A 53 2.06 11.62 -6.17
N THR A 54 2.55 10.64 -5.44
CA THR A 54 3.88 10.63 -4.84
C THR A 54 4.98 10.55 -5.90
N VAL A 55 5.97 11.40 -5.79
CA VAL A 55 7.20 11.38 -6.60
C VAL A 55 8.35 10.99 -5.69
N SER A 56 8.88 9.79 -5.87
CA SER A 56 9.92 9.20 -5.02
C SER A 56 10.70 8.14 -5.80
N LEU A 57 11.78 7.64 -5.25
CA LEU A 57 12.35 6.35 -5.67
C LEU A 57 11.74 5.19 -4.86
N PRO A 58 11.87 3.93 -5.34
CA PRO A 58 11.34 2.76 -4.63
C PRO A 58 11.89 2.64 -3.21
N ASN A 59 10.99 2.55 -2.22
CA ASN A 59 11.31 2.33 -0.81
C ASN A 59 12.29 3.36 -0.19
N CYS A 60 12.26 4.62 -0.65
CA CYS A 60 13.20 5.66 -0.27
C CYS A 60 12.60 6.73 0.63
N MET A 61 13.45 7.45 1.38
CA MET A 61 12.99 8.39 2.40
C MET A 61 12.55 9.74 1.85
N VAL A 62 12.99 10.17 0.65
CA VAL A 62 12.51 11.42 0.04
C VAL A 62 11.30 11.11 -0.84
N ARG A 63 10.17 11.65 -0.43
CA ARG A 63 8.87 11.50 -1.07
C ARG A 63 8.19 12.87 -1.15
N MET A 64 7.80 13.31 -2.34
CA MET A 64 7.17 14.60 -2.58
C MET A 64 5.86 14.43 -3.35
N TYR A 65 4.86 15.18 -2.99
CA TYR A 65 3.67 15.45 -3.79
C TYR A 65 3.24 16.89 -3.59
N PRO A 66 2.57 17.53 -4.57
CA PRO A 66 2.00 18.85 -4.35
C PRO A 66 0.88 18.76 -3.30
N VAL A 67 0.98 19.56 -2.23
CA VAL A 67 -0.05 19.55 -1.16
C VAL A 67 -1.28 20.30 -1.65
N ARG A 68 -2.40 19.59 -1.70
CA ARG A 68 -3.72 20.08 -2.10
C ARG A 68 -4.80 19.19 -1.46
N ARG A 69 -6.07 19.56 -1.55
CA ARG A 69 -7.18 18.78 -0.95
C ARG A 69 -7.33 17.42 -1.60
N ASP A 70 -7.32 17.39 -2.94
CA ASP A 70 -7.32 16.19 -3.79
C ASP A 70 -6.88 16.56 -5.21
N GLN A 71 -6.97 15.64 -6.16
CA GLN A 71 -6.57 15.87 -7.54
C GLN A 71 -7.49 16.80 -8.35
N LEU A 72 -8.62 17.24 -7.79
CA LEU A 72 -9.52 18.24 -8.40
C LEU A 72 -9.30 19.65 -7.84
N ASP A 73 -8.44 19.82 -6.81
CA ASP A 73 -8.10 21.14 -6.31
C ASP A 73 -7.26 21.90 -7.35
N ASP A 74 -7.69 23.09 -7.70
CA ASP A 74 -7.03 23.97 -8.66
C ASP A 74 -5.87 24.80 -8.03
N GLN A 75 -5.55 24.53 -6.77
CA GLN A 75 -4.51 25.25 -6.03
C GLN A 75 -3.51 24.30 -5.37
N ILE A 76 -2.22 24.62 -5.50
CA ILE A 76 -1.15 24.00 -4.73
C ILE A 76 -0.83 24.87 -3.52
N HIS A 77 -0.81 24.24 -2.34
CA HIS A 77 -0.54 24.90 -1.07
C HIS A 77 0.95 24.90 -0.72
N SER A 78 1.68 23.86 -1.08
CA SER A 78 3.12 23.71 -0.86
C SER A 78 3.69 22.49 -1.59
N PHE A 79 5.03 22.40 -1.61
CA PHE A 79 5.79 21.20 -1.92
C PHE A 79 6.57 20.81 -0.66
N PRO A 80 6.30 19.67 -0.03
CA PRO A 80 7.13 19.19 1.07
C PRO A 80 8.50 18.73 0.54
N LEU A 81 9.54 18.85 1.36
CA LEU A 81 10.83 18.25 1.02
C LEU A 81 10.81 16.74 1.24
N THR A 82 10.03 16.27 2.20
CA THR A 82 9.62 14.87 2.38
C THR A 82 8.35 14.79 3.21
N ILE A 83 7.82 13.57 3.38
CA ILE A 83 6.65 13.32 4.20
C ILE A 83 6.98 12.33 5.33
N ILE A 84 6.20 12.39 6.40
CA ILE A 84 6.27 11.42 7.50
C ILE A 84 5.70 10.08 7.03
N SER A 85 4.47 10.11 6.57
CA SER A 85 3.74 9.05 5.91
C SER A 85 2.52 9.64 5.21
N TYR A 86 1.89 8.88 4.34
CA TYR A 86 0.62 9.24 3.72
C TYR A 86 -0.41 9.64 4.81
N ARG A 87 -1.04 10.82 4.67
CA ARG A 87 -1.99 11.41 5.63
C ARG A 87 -1.43 11.79 7.01
N LEU A 88 -0.21 11.39 7.37
CA LEU A 88 0.32 11.65 8.71
C LEU A 88 1.11 12.94 8.82
N GLY A 89 1.51 13.53 7.68
CA GLY A 89 2.08 14.87 7.65
C GLY A 89 3.24 15.04 6.68
N GLU A 90 3.47 16.28 6.34
CA GLU A 90 4.56 16.76 5.48
C GLU A 90 5.62 17.45 6.32
N LEU A 91 6.86 17.41 5.83
CA LEU A 91 8.03 18.04 6.46
C LEU A 91 8.65 19.08 5.52
N PHE A 92 9.00 20.24 6.07
CA PHE A 92 9.64 21.34 5.36
C PHE A 92 8.86 21.80 4.13
N TRP A 93 7.99 22.76 4.29
CA TRP A 93 7.22 23.32 3.20
C TRP A 93 8.02 24.26 2.32
N LEU A 94 7.93 24.08 1.03
CA LEU A 94 8.54 24.93 0.02
C LEU A 94 7.47 25.51 -0.92
N MET A 95 7.59 26.80 -1.29
CA MET A 95 6.73 27.44 -2.30
C MET A 95 7.51 28.51 -3.06
N PRO A 96 7.61 28.44 -4.40
CA PRO A 96 8.14 29.53 -5.21
C PRO A 96 7.11 30.67 -5.33
N SER A 97 7.59 31.90 -5.46
CA SER A 97 6.77 33.12 -5.59
C SER A 97 7.49 34.16 -6.48
N ASP A 98 6.74 35.06 -7.07
CA ASP A 98 7.27 36.22 -7.77
C ASP A 98 7.59 37.41 -6.84
N GLY A 99 7.34 37.25 -5.54
CA GLY A 99 7.58 38.28 -4.52
C GLY A 99 6.52 39.38 -4.49
N THR A 100 5.40 39.24 -5.18
CA THR A 100 4.33 40.27 -5.16
C THR A 100 3.49 40.18 -3.89
N SER A 101 3.47 39.02 -3.23
CA SER A 101 2.83 38.84 -1.94
C SER A 101 3.86 38.58 -0.83
N ASN A 102 3.64 39.18 0.34
CA ASN A 102 4.51 38.98 1.51
C ASN A 102 4.18 37.72 2.33
N GLY A 103 3.23 36.91 1.85
CA GLY A 103 2.71 35.76 2.58
C GLY A 103 2.86 34.44 1.84
N TRP A 104 2.60 33.37 2.59
CA TRP A 104 2.42 32.02 2.05
C TRP A 104 0.97 31.90 1.53
N ASN A 105 0.79 31.81 0.22
CA ASN A 105 -0.54 31.70 -0.39
C ASN A 105 -0.58 30.50 -1.32
N PRO A 106 -1.69 29.73 -1.33
CA PRO A 106 -1.96 28.75 -2.37
C PRO A 106 -1.95 29.39 -3.75
N GLN A 107 -1.49 28.69 -4.76
CA GLN A 107 -1.38 29.21 -6.11
C GLN A 107 -2.10 28.28 -7.11
N ALA A 108 -2.94 28.90 -7.95
CA ALA A 108 -3.53 28.21 -9.09
C ALA A 108 -2.44 27.79 -10.09
N TYR A 109 -2.64 26.66 -10.73
CA TYR A 109 -1.61 26.02 -11.57
C TYR A 109 -2.20 25.37 -12.81
N ASP A 110 -1.35 25.14 -13.81
CA ASP A 110 -1.64 24.42 -15.06
C ASP A 110 -0.42 23.63 -15.53
N GLN A 111 -0.57 22.90 -16.61
CA GLN A 111 0.48 22.13 -17.27
C GLN A 111 1.20 21.15 -16.33
N GLU A 112 0.44 20.53 -15.45
CA GLU A 112 0.99 19.54 -14.52
C GLU A 112 1.45 18.29 -15.27
N VAL A 113 2.65 17.81 -14.92
CA VAL A 113 3.17 16.50 -15.29
C VAL A 113 3.60 15.79 -14.03
N THR A 114 3.02 14.64 -13.75
CA THR A 114 3.37 13.81 -12.61
C THR A 114 3.74 12.40 -13.08
N THR A 115 4.95 11.99 -12.77
CA THR A 115 5.46 10.63 -12.96
C THR A 115 6.08 10.14 -11.65
N PRO A 116 6.38 8.86 -11.47
CA PRO A 116 7.04 8.39 -10.25
C PRO A 116 8.37 9.08 -9.93
N TYR A 117 9.07 9.58 -10.92
CA TYR A 117 10.43 10.10 -10.84
C TYR A 117 10.57 11.59 -11.16
N TYR A 118 9.49 12.24 -11.60
CA TYR A 118 9.53 13.64 -12.03
C TYR A 118 8.17 14.31 -11.86
N TYR A 119 8.21 15.52 -11.37
CA TYR A 119 7.08 16.44 -11.30
C TYR A 119 7.38 17.74 -12.00
N SER A 120 6.39 18.32 -12.66
CA SER A 120 6.44 19.72 -13.09
C SER A 120 5.06 20.35 -13.14
N THR A 121 5.03 21.68 -12.89
CA THR A 121 3.82 22.49 -13.03
C THR A 121 4.20 23.94 -13.34
N ARG A 122 3.24 24.69 -13.88
CA ARG A 122 3.37 26.15 -14.08
C ARG A 122 2.24 26.87 -13.34
N PHE A 123 2.61 27.83 -12.50
CA PHE A 123 1.62 28.65 -11.80
C PHE A 123 0.99 29.70 -12.70
N ASP A 124 -0.34 29.85 -12.66
CA ASP A 124 -1.11 30.67 -13.60
C ASP A 124 -0.78 32.17 -13.53
N ASN A 125 -0.71 32.71 -12.32
CA ASN A 125 -0.51 34.16 -12.14
C ASN A 125 0.94 34.58 -12.31
N SER A 126 1.88 33.80 -11.79
CA SER A 126 3.31 34.14 -11.79
C SER A 126 4.05 33.57 -13.01
N LEU A 127 3.45 32.61 -13.72
CA LEU A 127 4.05 31.82 -14.80
C LEU A 127 5.36 31.12 -14.40
N ILE A 128 5.58 30.94 -13.11
CA ILE A 128 6.76 30.22 -12.58
C ILE A 128 6.61 28.74 -12.94
N GLN A 129 7.60 28.21 -13.62
CA GLN A 129 7.72 26.76 -13.83
C GLN A 129 8.47 26.16 -12.64
N THR A 130 7.88 25.14 -12.04
CA THR A 130 8.46 24.37 -10.93
C THR A 130 8.65 22.92 -11.38
N GLU A 131 9.84 22.40 -11.20
CA GLU A 131 10.19 21.02 -11.53
C GLU A 131 10.85 20.35 -10.32
N PHE A 132 10.63 19.03 -10.16
CA PHE A 132 11.21 18.23 -9.08
C PHE A 132 11.63 16.84 -9.57
N THR A 133 12.72 16.32 -9.03
CA THR A 133 13.15 14.92 -9.17
C THR A 133 13.87 14.44 -7.90
N PRO A 134 13.62 13.20 -7.43
CA PRO A 134 14.20 12.67 -6.21
C PRO A 134 15.45 11.81 -6.46
N THR A 135 16.24 11.63 -5.40
CA THR A 135 17.10 10.46 -5.18
C THR A 135 16.66 9.74 -3.90
N ALA A 136 17.45 8.80 -3.37
CA ALA A 136 17.03 8.02 -2.20
C ALA A 136 16.86 8.88 -0.94
N ARG A 137 17.79 9.80 -0.69
CA ARG A 137 17.86 10.65 0.51
C ARG A 137 17.85 12.14 0.18
N CYS A 138 17.74 12.50 -1.12
CA CYS A 138 17.85 13.87 -1.58
C CYS A 138 16.75 14.22 -2.58
N GLY A 139 16.47 15.53 -2.68
CA GLY A 139 15.56 16.06 -3.69
C GLY A 139 16.18 17.22 -4.46
N TYR A 140 15.68 17.45 -5.65
CA TYR A 140 16.21 18.46 -6.56
C TYR A 140 15.08 19.22 -7.23
N PHE A 141 14.95 20.53 -6.90
CA PHE A 141 14.03 21.45 -7.55
C PHE A 141 14.74 22.32 -8.59
N ARG A 142 14.02 22.62 -9.67
CA ARG A 142 14.40 23.63 -10.68
C ARG A 142 13.24 24.60 -10.88
N PHE A 143 13.49 25.90 -10.61
CA PHE A 143 12.50 26.97 -10.79
C PHE A 143 12.90 27.85 -11.96
N THR A 144 11.93 28.15 -12.84
CA THR A 144 12.10 29.12 -13.93
C THR A 144 11.20 30.32 -13.66
N PHE A 145 11.80 31.49 -13.42
CA PHE A 145 11.14 32.77 -13.13
C PHE A 145 11.09 33.65 -14.39
N PRO A 146 9.94 33.86 -15.04
CA PRO A 146 9.84 34.61 -16.29
C PRO A 146 10.35 36.05 -16.17
N SER A 147 10.09 36.72 -15.04
CA SER A 147 10.51 38.08 -14.76
C SER A 147 12.02 38.24 -14.49
N GLY A 148 12.74 37.13 -14.29
CA GLY A 148 14.13 37.16 -13.81
C GLY A 148 14.27 37.59 -12.37
N LYS A 149 13.18 37.70 -11.62
CA LYS A 149 13.12 37.90 -10.16
C LYS A 149 12.30 36.77 -9.59
N GLY A 150 12.79 36.08 -8.59
CA GLY A 150 12.11 34.98 -7.95
C GLY A 150 12.37 34.96 -6.45
N VAL A 151 11.40 34.41 -5.77
CA VAL A 151 11.46 34.12 -4.34
C VAL A 151 11.14 32.63 -4.14
N VAL A 152 11.85 31.99 -3.23
CA VAL A 152 11.48 30.67 -2.72
C VAL A 152 11.24 30.82 -1.22
N LEU A 153 10.07 30.42 -0.78
CA LEU A 153 9.74 30.34 0.65
C LEU A 153 10.03 28.91 1.12
N LEU A 154 10.77 28.77 2.22
CA LEU A 154 11.01 27.49 2.88
C LEU A 154 10.64 27.64 4.36
N ALA A 155 9.83 26.73 4.88
CA ALA A 155 9.36 26.81 6.26
C ALA A 155 9.29 25.43 6.90
N ASN A 156 9.61 25.33 8.18
CA ASN A 156 9.18 24.24 9.04
C ASN A 156 7.85 24.60 9.73
N ARG A 157 7.08 23.61 10.18
CA ARG A 157 5.71 23.78 10.66
C ARG A 157 5.45 23.21 12.05
N GLN A 158 6.18 22.17 12.42
CA GLN A 158 5.96 21.44 13.69
C GLN A 158 7.02 21.75 14.75
N GLY A 159 7.64 22.93 14.66
CA GLY A 159 8.77 23.32 15.49
C GLY A 159 10.10 23.04 14.82
N GLY A 160 11.21 23.32 15.50
CA GLY A 160 12.55 23.28 14.93
C GLY A 160 12.98 24.66 14.37
N GLU A 161 14.14 24.72 13.76
CA GLU A 161 14.74 25.97 13.25
C GLU A 161 15.32 25.79 11.86
N LEU A 162 15.12 26.80 11.01
CA LEU A 162 15.80 26.93 9.72
C LEU A 162 16.72 28.16 9.74
N SER A 163 17.90 28.01 9.17
CA SER A 163 18.91 29.10 9.08
C SER A 163 19.61 29.08 7.73
N SER A 164 20.23 30.24 7.40
CA SER A 164 21.18 30.31 6.28
C SER A 164 22.52 29.69 6.67
N ASP A 165 23.15 28.98 5.73
CA ASP A 165 24.52 28.50 5.84
C ASP A 165 25.35 29.11 4.69
N GLY A 166 25.89 30.33 4.93
CA GLY A 166 26.53 31.14 3.91
C GLY A 166 25.55 31.84 2.95
N ASP A 167 26.04 32.17 1.74
CA ASP A 167 25.32 32.99 0.77
C ASP A 167 24.40 32.18 -0.19
N ASN A 168 24.48 30.88 -0.15
CA ASN A 168 23.73 30.03 -1.08
C ASN A 168 23.25 28.71 -0.49
N ALA A 169 23.30 28.53 0.82
CA ALA A 169 22.83 27.30 1.47
C ALA A 169 21.91 27.59 2.66
N VAL A 170 21.12 26.59 3.00
CA VAL A 170 20.20 26.56 4.13
C VAL A 170 20.34 25.26 4.89
N SER A 171 20.13 25.31 6.19
CA SER A 171 20.12 24.10 7.03
C SER A 171 19.13 24.26 8.19
N GLY A 172 18.78 23.15 8.81
CA GLY A 172 17.93 23.17 10.00
C GLY A 172 17.25 21.85 10.26
N ASP A 173 16.23 21.93 11.10
CA ASP A 173 15.46 20.76 11.51
C ASP A 173 13.97 21.04 11.61
N GLU A 174 13.17 19.97 11.62
CA GLU A 174 11.75 19.99 11.93
C GLU A 174 11.42 18.85 12.91
N ASN A 175 10.56 19.14 13.88
CA ASN A 175 10.14 18.17 14.88
C ASN A 175 9.10 17.20 14.31
N ILE A 176 9.20 15.94 14.72
CA ILE A 176 8.20 14.91 14.48
C ILE A 176 7.80 14.37 15.86
N VAL A 177 6.59 14.71 16.29
CA VAL A 177 6.11 14.36 17.64
C VAL A 177 5.38 13.02 17.57
N SER A 178 5.81 12.07 18.40
CA SER A 178 5.14 10.77 18.53
C SER A 178 3.79 10.92 19.21
N SER A 179 2.76 10.30 18.64
CA SER A 179 1.44 10.13 19.27
C SER A 179 1.32 8.83 20.06
N SER A 180 2.36 8.00 20.08
CA SER A 180 2.35 6.68 20.69
C SER A 180 2.47 6.73 22.22
N SER A 181 1.72 5.86 22.89
CA SER A 181 1.85 5.66 24.35
C SER A 181 3.04 4.77 24.73
N VAL A 182 3.52 3.95 23.81
CA VAL A 182 4.63 2.99 24.05
C VAL A 182 5.98 3.46 23.48
N THR A 183 5.96 4.43 22.57
CA THR A 183 7.16 5.07 21.99
C THR A 183 7.00 6.59 22.02
N PRO A 184 6.77 7.21 23.21
CA PRO A 184 6.58 8.66 23.31
C PRO A 184 7.90 9.39 23.10
N GLY A 185 7.87 10.54 22.42
CA GLY A 185 9.05 11.38 22.26
C GLY A 185 8.98 12.30 21.06
N VAL A 186 10.09 12.94 20.76
CA VAL A 186 10.27 13.81 19.60
C VAL A 186 11.45 13.30 18.79
N MET A 187 11.22 13.07 17.52
CA MET A 187 12.23 12.81 16.51
C MET A 187 12.48 14.09 15.73
N HIS A 188 13.64 14.24 15.12
CA HIS A 188 13.96 15.34 14.24
C HIS A 188 14.22 14.87 12.81
N ALA A 189 13.65 15.59 11.85
CA ALA A 189 14.10 15.54 10.47
C ALA A 189 15.07 16.71 10.25
N TYR A 190 16.22 16.45 9.67
CA TYR A 190 17.25 17.43 9.37
C TYR A 190 17.31 17.67 7.86
N VAL A 191 17.54 18.92 7.49
CA VAL A 191 17.73 19.33 6.10
C VAL A 191 19.03 20.10 5.94
N TYR A 192 19.74 19.85 4.85
CA TYR A 192 20.77 20.72 4.30
C TYR A 192 20.51 20.88 2.81
N GLY A 193 20.47 22.13 2.33
CA GLY A 193 20.20 22.42 0.92
C GLY A 193 21.03 23.56 0.36
N GLU A 194 21.31 23.48 -0.93
CA GLU A 194 22.11 24.47 -1.65
C GLU A 194 21.36 25.02 -2.85
N PHE A 195 21.57 26.31 -3.13
CA PHE A 195 21.11 27.00 -4.33
C PHE A 195 22.22 27.11 -5.37
N SER A 196 21.86 26.98 -6.64
CA SER A 196 22.83 27.00 -7.78
C SER A 196 23.55 28.33 -7.99
N SER A 197 23.23 29.34 -7.18
CA SER A 197 23.85 30.67 -7.21
C SER A 197 23.64 31.39 -5.88
N PRO A 198 24.45 32.42 -5.55
CA PRO A 198 24.20 33.26 -4.41
C PRO A 198 22.77 33.83 -4.42
N VAL A 199 22.17 33.85 -3.24
CA VAL A 199 20.79 34.31 -2.99
C VAL A 199 20.78 35.21 -1.76
N ARG A 200 19.74 36.02 -1.62
CA ARG A 200 19.51 36.76 -0.37
C ARG A 200 18.53 35.97 0.49
N ILE A 201 18.94 35.59 1.68
CA ILE A 201 18.14 34.85 2.63
C ILE A 201 17.73 35.74 3.78
N GLN A 202 16.43 35.79 4.09
CA GLN A 202 15.86 36.49 5.23
C GLN A 202 15.08 35.50 6.06
N SER A 203 15.34 35.45 7.36
CA SER A 203 14.61 34.60 8.32
C SER A 203 13.51 35.39 9.01
N SER A 204 12.38 34.75 9.26
CA SER A 204 11.29 35.26 10.09
C SER A 204 10.76 34.13 10.99
N LYS A 205 10.48 34.47 12.25
CA LYS A 205 9.82 33.51 13.17
C LYS A 205 8.35 33.34 12.81
N LEU A 206 7.86 32.13 12.93
CA LEU A 206 6.45 31.75 12.89
C LEU A 206 6.02 31.35 14.31
N ASP A 207 4.72 31.18 14.55
CA ASP A 207 4.20 30.72 15.85
C ASP A 207 4.78 29.37 16.23
N ASN A 208 5.03 28.52 15.24
CA ASN A 208 5.55 27.16 15.45
C ASN A 208 6.65 26.83 14.42
N GLY A 209 7.74 27.61 14.42
CA GLY A 209 8.87 27.36 13.54
C GLY A 209 9.52 28.60 12.94
N THR A 210 10.14 28.41 11.80
CA THR A 210 10.89 29.47 11.07
C THR A 210 10.52 29.45 9.59
N ARG A 211 10.44 30.61 8.98
CA ARG A 211 10.33 30.75 7.52
C ARG A 211 11.56 31.49 6.97
N LEU A 212 12.18 30.89 5.97
CA LEU A 212 13.20 31.55 5.16
C LEU A 212 12.56 32.11 3.89
N THR A 213 12.86 33.36 3.58
CA THR A 213 12.54 33.99 2.30
C THR A 213 13.83 34.11 1.50
N ILE A 214 13.94 33.33 0.45
CA ILE A 214 15.12 33.22 -0.40
C ILE A 214 14.85 33.94 -1.71
N SER A 215 15.56 35.08 -1.93
CA SER A 215 15.36 35.94 -3.10
C SER A 215 16.52 35.81 -4.09
N THR A 216 16.22 35.68 -5.37
CA THR A 216 17.22 35.70 -6.43
C THR A 216 17.77 37.11 -6.64
N HIS A 217 19.03 37.24 -7.07
CA HIS A 217 19.53 38.49 -7.62
C HIS A 217 18.85 38.79 -8.97
N ALA A 218 18.75 40.08 -9.33
CA ALA A 218 18.09 40.55 -10.56
C ALA A 218 18.64 39.84 -11.82
N HIS A 219 17.76 39.61 -12.80
CA HIS A 219 18.02 38.99 -14.10
C HIS A 219 18.35 37.48 -14.11
N ARG A 220 18.15 36.74 -13.01
CA ARG A 220 18.34 35.32 -12.99
C ARG A 220 17.01 34.57 -13.23
N LYS A 221 16.87 34.00 -14.42
CA LYS A 221 15.63 33.30 -14.82
C LYS A 221 15.50 31.90 -14.21
N VAL A 222 16.62 31.21 -13.98
CA VAL A 222 16.61 29.83 -13.44
C VAL A 222 17.34 29.79 -12.11
N LEU A 223 16.70 29.24 -11.11
CA LEU A 223 17.28 28.89 -9.82
C LEU A 223 17.07 27.40 -9.59
N GLN A 224 18.12 26.70 -9.19
CA GLN A 224 18.04 25.31 -8.79
C GLN A 224 18.30 25.20 -7.29
N PHE A 225 17.60 24.27 -6.64
CA PHE A 225 17.72 23.95 -5.23
C PHE A 225 17.84 22.45 -5.07
N ARG A 226 18.99 21.97 -4.58
CA ARG A 226 19.21 20.57 -4.22
C ARG A 226 19.34 20.45 -2.72
N TYR A 227 18.81 19.40 -2.12
CA TYR A 227 18.82 19.20 -0.68
C TYR A 227 18.96 17.73 -0.31
N GLY A 228 19.56 17.49 0.86
CA GLY A 228 19.58 16.19 1.52
C GLY A 228 18.71 16.24 2.77
N ILE A 229 18.05 15.11 3.05
CA ILE A 229 17.31 14.83 4.30
C ILE A 229 18.12 13.82 5.11
N SER A 230 18.05 13.96 6.44
CA SER A 230 18.59 12.99 7.39
C SER A 230 17.69 12.92 8.62
N PHE A 231 17.65 11.77 9.27
CA PHE A 231 17.05 11.62 10.59
C PHE A 231 18.11 11.52 11.71
N ILE A 232 19.39 11.74 11.36
CA ILE A 232 20.54 11.68 12.29
C ILE A 232 21.05 13.08 12.62
N SER A 233 21.37 13.90 11.60
CA SER A 233 21.90 15.27 11.80
C SER A 233 21.95 16.07 10.51
N VAL A 234 22.10 17.40 10.63
CA VAL A 234 22.38 18.32 9.50
C VAL A 234 23.68 17.92 8.78
N ALA A 235 24.70 17.47 9.50
CA ALA A 235 25.96 17.03 8.89
C ALA A 235 25.76 15.78 8.00
N GLN A 236 24.90 14.86 8.44
CA GLN A 236 24.54 13.69 7.65
C GLN A 236 23.68 14.08 6.42
N ALA A 237 22.72 15.00 6.58
CA ALA A 237 21.94 15.52 5.45
C ALA A 237 22.83 16.15 4.38
N LYS A 238 23.86 16.92 4.81
CA LYS A 238 24.89 17.48 3.91
C LYS A 238 25.70 16.41 3.20
N LYS A 239 26.11 15.37 3.92
CA LYS A 239 26.83 14.22 3.35
C LYS A 239 25.98 13.48 2.31
N ASN A 240 24.71 13.20 2.64
CA ASN A 240 23.76 12.57 1.71
C ASN A 240 23.67 13.36 0.40
N LEU A 241 23.54 14.70 0.49
CA LEU A 241 23.51 15.58 -0.69
C LEU A 241 24.78 15.49 -1.53
N GLN A 242 25.95 15.52 -0.88
CA GLN A 242 27.23 15.48 -1.58
C GLN A 242 27.47 14.15 -2.30
N GLU A 243 26.97 13.04 -1.74
CA GLU A 243 27.07 11.72 -2.33
C GLU A 243 26.10 11.50 -3.49
N GLU A 244 24.82 11.88 -3.32
CA GLU A 244 23.77 11.52 -4.28
C GLU A 244 23.60 12.57 -5.38
N ILE A 245 23.79 13.86 -5.08
CA ILE A 245 23.68 14.95 -6.07
C ILE A 245 24.93 15.84 -6.03
N PRO A 246 26.12 15.34 -6.41
CA PRO A 246 27.36 16.10 -6.31
C PRO A 246 27.47 17.27 -7.30
N ALA A 247 26.66 17.29 -8.36
CA ALA A 247 26.74 18.26 -9.43
C ALA A 247 25.37 18.83 -9.82
N TRP A 248 25.37 20.05 -10.37
CA TRP A 248 24.18 20.74 -10.89
C TRP A 248 23.76 20.19 -12.26
N ASN A 249 23.18 18.98 -12.30
CA ASN A 249 22.69 18.34 -13.52
C ASN A 249 21.35 17.67 -13.25
N PHE A 250 20.27 18.47 -13.27
CA PHE A 250 18.92 18.06 -12.99
C PHE A 250 18.46 16.91 -13.90
N ASP A 251 18.70 17.04 -15.22
CA ASP A 251 18.19 16.05 -16.18
C ASP A 251 18.87 14.68 -16.01
N LYS A 252 20.18 14.64 -15.65
CA LYS A 252 20.87 13.38 -15.33
C LYS A 252 20.26 12.67 -14.13
N ILE A 253 19.88 13.42 -13.08
CA ILE A 253 19.24 12.83 -11.89
C ILE A 253 17.85 12.29 -12.26
N LYS A 254 17.06 13.06 -13.02
CA LYS A 254 15.75 12.67 -13.52
C LYS A 254 15.81 11.37 -14.34
N ASP A 255 16.77 11.30 -15.27
CA ASP A 255 16.95 10.11 -16.12
C ASP A 255 17.35 8.88 -15.30
N ALA A 256 18.25 9.02 -14.34
CA ALA A 256 18.64 7.95 -13.43
C ALA A 256 17.46 7.47 -12.55
N ALA A 257 16.62 8.38 -12.10
CA ALA A 257 15.40 8.06 -11.35
C ALA A 257 14.38 7.28 -12.22
N ARG A 258 14.23 7.65 -13.50
CA ARG A 258 13.41 6.91 -14.48
C ARG A 258 13.94 5.49 -14.69
N ASP A 259 15.26 5.35 -14.88
CA ASP A 259 15.88 4.05 -15.10
C ASP A 259 15.71 3.14 -13.90
N ARG A 260 15.82 3.68 -12.67
CA ARG A 260 15.59 2.92 -11.43
C ARG A 260 14.16 2.38 -11.34
N TRP A 261 13.16 3.16 -11.73
CA TRP A 261 11.77 2.70 -11.77
C TRP A 261 11.57 1.63 -12.85
N ASN A 262 12.17 1.77 -14.03
CA ASN A 262 12.08 0.75 -15.08
C ASN A 262 12.72 -0.58 -14.63
N GLU A 263 13.82 -0.54 -13.87
CA GLU A 263 14.43 -1.74 -13.30
C GLU A 263 13.46 -2.47 -12.37
N VAL A 264 12.81 -1.75 -11.45
CA VAL A 264 11.91 -2.33 -10.45
C VAL A 264 10.60 -2.81 -11.09
N LEU A 265 9.96 -1.99 -11.88
CA LEU A 265 8.70 -2.36 -12.56
C LEU A 265 8.90 -3.46 -13.60
N GLY A 266 10.11 -3.55 -14.17
CA GLY A 266 10.50 -4.61 -15.10
C GLY A 266 10.57 -6.01 -14.48
N GLN A 267 10.48 -6.13 -13.13
CA GLN A 267 10.36 -7.43 -12.48
C GLN A 267 9.12 -8.20 -12.92
N ILE A 268 8.03 -7.51 -13.25
CA ILE A 268 6.84 -8.13 -13.84
C ILE A 268 6.57 -7.51 -15.21
N GLN A 269 6.67 -8.32 -16.24
CA GLN A 269 6.37 -7.92 -17.61
C GLN A 269 5.08 -8.56 -18.07
N VAL A 270 4.20 -7.76 -18.69
CA VAL A 270 2.88 -8.21 -19.15
C VAL A 270 2.72 -7.97 -20.66
N GLU A 271 2.16 -8.95 -21.36
CA GLU A 271 1.82 -8.89 -22.77
C GLU A 271 0.31 -9.14 -22.97
N GLY A 272 -0.29 -8.51 -23.98
CA GLY A 272 -1.75 -8.46 -24.13
C GLY A 272 -2.38 -7.40 -23.25
N GLY A 273 -3.68 -7.47 -23.05
CA GLY A 273 -4.46 -6.46 -22.34
C GLY A 273 -4.52 -5.11 -23.07
N THR A 274 -5.31 -4.18 -22.56
CA THR A 274 -5.43 -2.82 -23.12
C THR A 274 -4.40 -1.86 -22.50
N PRO A 275 -4.12 -0.71 -23.11
CA PRO A 275 -3.27 0.32 -22.50
C PRO A 275 -3.76 0.77 -21.11
N GLU A 276 -5.08 0.89 -20.93
CA GLU A 276 -5.73 1.24 -19.65
C GLU A 276 -5.43 0.18 -18.59
N GLN A 277 -5.56 -1.10 -18.93
CA GLN A 277 -5.24 -2.21 -18.02
C GLN A 277 -3.76 -2.22 -17.62
N LYS A 278 -2.85 -1.88 -18.56
CA LYS A 278 -1.43 -1.74 -18.25
C LYS A 278 -1.15 -0.54 -17.35
N ARG A 279 -1.86 0.59 -17.52
CA ARG A 279 -1.76 1.73 -16.60
C ARG A 279 -2.21 1.33 -15.19
N VAL A 280 -3.37 0.70 -15.05
CA VAL A 280 -3.85 0.19 -13.75
C VAL A 280 -2.83 -0.75 -13.12
N PHE A 281 -2.30 -1.70 -13.88
CA PHE A 281 -1.34 -2.69 -13.40
C PHE A 281 -0.04 -2.06 -12.93
N TYR A 282 0.62 -1.26 -13.79
CA TYR A 282 1.92 -0.68 -13.45
C TYR A 282 1.82 0.45 -12.41
N THR A 283 0.70 1.18 -12.35
CA THR A 283 0.44 2.15 -11.29
C THR A 283 0.24 1.44 -9.95
N SER A 284 -0.49 0.32 -9.92
CA SER A 284 -0.63 -0.49 -8.72
C SER A 284 0.71 -1.12 -8.29
N LEU A 285 1.50 -1.62 -9.24
CA LEU A 285 2.83 -2.15 -8.95
C LEU A 285 3.79 -1.06 -8.41
N TYR A 286 3.74 0.16 -8.95
CA TYR A 286 4.48 1.31 -8.45
C TYR A 286 4.14 1.57 -6.97
N ARG A 287 2.85 1.59 -6.58
CA ARG A 287 2.42 1.82 -5.20
C ARG A 287 2.91 0.74 -4.23
N CYS A 288 3.11 -0.48 -4.70
CA CYS A 288 3.70 -1.55 -3.90
C CYS A 288 5.17 -1.28 -3.48
N TYR A 289 5.80 -0.23 -3.99
CA TYR A 289 7.17 0.20 -3.67
C TYR A 289 7.24 1.60 -3.01
N GLU A 290 6.12 2.22 -2.71
CA GLU A 290 6.11 3.48 -1.95
C GLU A 290 6.46 3.27 -0.47
N ARG A 291 6.24 2.06 0.07
CA ARG A 291 6.45 1.63 1.46
C ARG A 291 6.95 0.19 1.52
N MET A 292 7.59 -0.24 2.57
CA MET A 292 8.22 0.54 3.65
C MET A 292 9.41 1.33 3.10
N VAL A 293 9.84 2.38 3.82
CA VAL A 293 10.98 3.21 3.41
C VAL A 293 12.23 2.86 4.23
N CYS A 294 13.37 2.77 3.55
CA CYS A 294 14.67 2.60 4.18
C CYS A 294 15.18 3.95 4.72
N ILE A 295 15.45 4.02 6.02
CA ILE A 295 16.01 5.23 6.66
C ILE A 295 17.46 5.04 7.12
N SER A 296 18.13 4.00 6.64
CA SER A 296 19.56 3.81 6.91
C SER A 296 20.42 4.80 6.15
N GLU A 297 21.39 5.38 6.85
CA GLU A 297 22.32 6.38 6.36
C GLU A 297 23.74 5.95 6.75
N ASP A 298 24.54 5.50 5.78
CA ASP A 298 25.93 5.06 5.96
C ASP A 298 26.13 3.98 7.04
N GLY A 299 25.24 3.01 7.10
CA GLY A 299 25.30 1.93 8.09
C GLY A 299 24.81 2.35 9.48
N GLN A 300 24.12 3.47 9.58
CA GLN A 300 23.47 3.97 10.79
C GLN A 300 21.99 4.25 10.53
N TYR A 301 21.19 4.28 11.57
CA TYR A 301 19.81 4.79 11.53
C TYR A 301 19.42 5.38 12.88
N TYR A 302 18.58 6.38 12.89
CA TYR A 302 17.90 6.84 14.10
C TYR A 302 16.64 6.01 14.31
N SER A 303 16.45 5.47 15.50
CA SER A 303 15.23 4.77 15.87
C SER A 303 14.35 5.61 16.79
N ALA A 304 13.09 5.83 16.39
CA ALA A 304 12.09 6.45 17.25
C ALA A 304 11.51 5.45 18.28
N PHE A 305 11.94 4.20 18.27
CA PHE A 305 11.49 3.18 19.23
C PHE A 305 12.23 3.25 20.58
N ASP A 306 13.46 3.82 20.58
CA ASP A 306 14.25 4.10 21.79
C ASP A 306 14.95 5.47 21.76
N HIS A 307 14.70 6.26 20.71
CA HIS A 307 15.26 7.59 20.49
C HIS A 307 16.80 7.63 20.44
N GLN A 308 17.42 6.62 19.82
CA GLN A 308 18.85 6.52 19.67
C GLN A 308 19.30 6.30 18.23
N VAL A 309 20.57 6.65 17.94
CA VAL A 309 21.24 6.31 16.69
C VAL A 309 21.91 4.95 16.86
N HIS A 310 21.58 4.01 16.00
CA HIS A 310 22.14 2.67 15.94
C HIS A 310 23.07 2.49 14.76
N GLN A 311 24.06 1.61 14.91
CA GLN A 311 24.87 1.13 13.80
C GLN A 311 24.43 -0.28 13.41
N ASP A 312 24.24 -0.50 12.11
CA ASP A 312 23.84 -1.79 11.58
C ASP A 312 24.31 -1.98 10.14
N THR A 313 24.66 -3.20 9.82
CA THR A 313 25.02 -3.60 8.45
C THR A 313 23.83 -3.91 7.58
N ARG A 314 22.63 -4.08 8.18
CA ARG A 314 21.37 -4.31 7.48
C ARG A 314 20.55 -3.04 7.41
N PRO A 315 19.80 -2.83 6.34
CA PRO A 315 18.89 -1.70 6.23
C PRO A 315 17.81 -1.73 7.32
N PHE A 316 17.44 -0.54 7.80
CA PHE A 316 16.33 -0.36 8.73
C PHE A 316 15.17 0.32 8.00
N TYR A 317 14.00 -0.34 8.03
CA TYR A 317 12.80 0.06 7.33
C TYR A 317 11.71 0.51 8.30
N VAL A 318 11.03 1.58 7.94
CA VAL A 318 9.86 2.13 8.67
C VAL A 318 8.73 2.45 7.69
N ASP A 319 7.63 2.99 8.19
CA ASP A 319 6.43 3.37 7.45
C ASP A 319 5.70 2.16 6.84
N ASN A 320 5.21 1.29 7.73
CA ASN A 320 4.35 0.18 7.38
C ASN A 320 2.95 0.34 7.98
N TRP A 321 1.93 0.07 7.19
CA TRP A 321 0.52 0.01 7.57
C TRP A 321 0.10 -1.47 7.58
N LEU A 322 0.62 -2.19 8.57
CA LEU A 322 0.71 -3.65 8.53
C LEU A 322 -0.65 -4.36 8.60
N TRP A 323 -1.68 -3.75 9.23
CA TRP A 323 -3.03 -4.32 9.26
C TRP A 323 -3.62 -4.46 7.84
N ASP A 324 -3.26 -3.53 6.95
CA ASP A 324 -3.69 -3.50 5.55
C ASP A 324 -2.77 -4.36 4.67
N THR A 325 -1.45 -4.20 4.84
CA THR A 325 -0.44 -4.69 3.91
C THR A 325 -0.17 -6.19 4.03
N TYR A 326 -0.34 -6.80 5.21
CA TYR A 326 -0.07 -8.23 5.40
C TYR A 326 -0.93 -9.13 4.50
N ARG A 327 -2.10 -8.65 4.06
CA ARG A 327 -3.08 -9.43 3.26
C ARG A 327 -2.65 -9.63 1.81
N ALA A 328 -1.84 -8.71 1.27
CA ALA A 328 -1.42 -8.78 -0.14
C ALA A 328 -0.01 -8.21 -0.39
N LEU A 329 0.33 -7.02 0.13
CA LEU A 329 1.60 -6.35 -0.21
C LEU A 329 2.80 -7.15 0.28
N GLU A 330 2.82 -7.55 1.56
CA GLU A 330 3.94 -8.29 2.10
C GLU A 330 4.08 -9.69 1.44
N PRO A 331 3.00 -10.44 1.17
CA PRO A 331 3.08 -11.65 0.33
C PRO A 331 3.62 -11.41 -1.08
N LEU A 332 3.31 -10.27 -1.71
CA LEU A 332 3.85 -9.90 -3.02
C LEU A 332 5.35 -9.60 -2.93
N GLN A 333 5.77 -8.83 -1.94
CA GLN A 333 7.18 -8.51 -1.70
C GLN A 333 7.99 -9.76 -1.31
N THR A 334 7.38 -10.68 -0.55
CA THR A 334 7.95 -12.00 -0.25
C THR A 334 8.27 -12.80 -1.52
N LEU A 335 7.43 -12.71 -2.55
CA LEU A 335 7.66 -13.35 -3.85
C LEU A 335 8.73 -12.61 -4.68
N LEU A 336 8.65 -11.27 -4.75
CA LEU A 336 9.47 -10.45 -5.65
C LEU A 336 10.84 -10.10 -5.06
N ASN A 337 10.87 -9.76 -3.76
CA ASN A 337 12.02 -9.14 -3.08
C ASN A 337 12.36 -9.82 -1.73
N PRO A 338 12.57 -11.15 -1.69
CA PRO A 338 12.71 -11.91 -0.44
C PRO A 338 13.84 -11.41 0.48
N LYS A 339 14.94 -10.86 -0.09
CA LYS A 339 16.02 -10.28 0.71
C LYS A 339 15.57 -9.01 1.43
N MET A 340 14.92 -8.09 0.72
CA MET A 340 14.40 -6.86 1.30
C MET A 340 13.33 -7.18 2.34
N GLU A 341 12.51 -8.19 2.08
CA GLU A 341 11.47 -8.63 3.00
C GLU A 341 12.05 -9.16 4.32
N ALA A 342 13.13 -9.95 4.26
CA ALA A 342 13.87 -10.37 5.46
C ALA A 342 14.45 -9.16 6.24
N ASP A 343 14.91 -8.12 5.55
CA ASP A 343 15.44 -6.90 6.18
C ASP A 343 14.33 -6.07 6.84
N LYS A 344 13.14 -6.00 6.24
CA LYS A 344 11.96 -5.37 6.83
C LYS A 344 11.50 -6.10 8.11
N VAL A 345 11.39 -7.44 8.06
CA VAL A 345 11.05 -8.25 9.25
C VAL A 345 12.10 -8.06 10.34
N GLN A 346 13.40 -8.06 9.99
CA GLN A 346 14.45 -7.81 10.96
C GLN A 346 14.37 -6.40 11.56
N SER A 347 13.88 -5.42 10.82
CA SER A 347 13.63 -4.07 11.37
C SER A 347 12.58 -4.10 12.47
N TYR A 348 11.48 -4.85 12.29
CA TYR A 348 10.46 -5.07 13.33
C TYR A 348 11.03 -5.80 14.55
N VAL A 349 11.91 -6.78 14.36
CA VAL A 349 12.61 -7.44 15.46
C VAL A 349 13.39 -6.43 16.30
N ARG A 350 14.15 -5.52 15.64
CA ARG A 350 14.87 -4.44 16.34
C ARG A 350 13.94 -3.48 17.07
N MET A 351 12.82 -3.10 16.45
CA MET A 351 11.81 -2.25 17.08
C MET A 351 11.26 -2.88 18.37
N TYR A 352 11.05 -4.21 18.36
CA TYR A 352 10.67 -4.95 19.56
C TYR A 352 11.79 -4.92 20.63
N GLU A 353 13.04 -5.16 20.26
CA GLU A 353 14.17 -5.10 21.19
C GLU A 353 14.32 -3.71 21.82
N GLN A 354 14.06 -2.64 21.06
CA GLN A 354 14.20 -1.26 21.49
C GLN A 354 13.04 -0.77 22.34
N SER A 355 11.80 -1.07 21.94
CA SER A 355 10.60 -0.57 22.65
C SER A 355 10.01 -1.58 23.65
N GLY A 356 10.34 -2.86 23.51
CA GLY A 356 9.73 -3.95 24.26
C GLY A 356 8.36 -4.40 23.73
N TRP A 357 7.88 -3.85 22.59
CA TRP A 357 6.62 -4.23 21.95
C TRP A 357 6.82 -4.41 20.45
N MET A 358 6.22 -5.46 19.86
CA MET A 358 6.14 -5.61 18.42
C MET A 358 5.16 -4.57 17.86
N PRO A 359 5.57 -3.70 16.92
CA PRO A 359 4.69 -2.63 16.43
C PRO A 359 3.56 -3.16 15.56
N GLU A 360 2.45 -2.39 15.49
CA GLU A 360 1.37 -2.56 14.50
C GLU A 360 1.68 -1.79 13.23
N PHE A 361 1.78 -0.48 13.39
CA PHE A 361 2.14 0.46 12.33
C PHE A 361 3.47 1.11 12.71
N ALA A 362 4.55 0.57 12.18
CA ALA A 362 5.90 1.10 12.39
C ALA A 362 6.10 2.33 11.52
N VAL A 363 5.62 3.49 11.94
CA VAL A 363 5.81 4.75 11.23
C VAL A 363 7.11 5.45 11.62
N LEU A 364 7.40 6.58 11.00
CA LEU A 364 8.68 7.27 11.18
C LEU A 364 8.94 7.67 12.64
N TRP A 365 7.92 8.08 13.40
CA TRP A 365 8.06 8.49 14.81
C TRP A 365 7.90 7.38 15.85
N GLY A 366 7.89 6.10 15.43
CA GLY A 366 7.68 4.95 16.30
C GLY A 366 6.42 4.17 15.98
N ASN A 367 5.80 3.55 16.98
CA ASN A 367 4.55 2.81 16.79
C ASN A 367 3.36 3.77 16.71
N HIS A 368 2.62 3.75 15.61
CA HIS A 368 1.32 4.42 15.52
C HIS A 368 0.24 3.44 15.99
N GLU A 369 -0.44 3.78 17.09
CA GLU A 369 -1.52 2.96 17.64
C GLU A 369 -2.75 3.10 16.77
N CYS A 370 -2.93 2.18 15.83
CA CYS A 370 -3.94 2.19 14.80
C CYS A 370 -4.52 0.78 14.59
N MET A 371 -5.79 0.69 14.21
CA MET A 371 -6.47 -0.56 13.88
C MET A 371 -6.58 -1.56 15.04
N THR A 372 -6.60 -2.87 14.75
CA THR A 372 -6.81 -3.96 15.70
C THR A 372 -5.92 -5.14 15.35
N GLY A 373 -5.73 -6.06 16.31
CA GLY A 373 -4.96 -7.28 16.09
C GLY A 373 -3.46 -7.11 16.34
N ASN A 374 -2.71 -8.14 15.94
CA ASN A 374 -1.26 -8.22 15.98
C ASN A 374 -0.73 -8.70 14.62
N PRO A 375 -0.97 -7.94 13.53
CA PRO A 375 -0.78 -8.39 12.15
C PRO A 375 0.66 -8.76 11.79
N ALA A 376 1.64 -8.38 12.62
CA ALA A 376 3.01 -8.85 12.52
C ALA A 376 3.11 -10.39 12.59
N ALA A 377 2.18 -11.05 13.30
CA ALA A 377 2.14 -12.51 13.38
C ALA A 377 1.84 -13.14 12.01
N ALA A 378 0.84 -12.62 11.30
CA ALA A 378 0.47 -13.11 9.97
C ALA A 378 1.61 -12.90 8.95
N TRP A 379 2.19 -11.70 8.94
CA TRP A 379 3.32 -11.37 8.07
C TRP A 379 4.54 -12.27 8.32
N MET A 380 5.00 -12.37 9.56
CA MET A 380 6.20 -13.15 9.90
C MET A 380 5.99 -14.66 9.69
N ALA A 381 4.78 -15.17 9.96
CA ALA A 381 4.42 -16.55 9.64
C ALA A 381 4.43 -16.81 8.12
N ASP A 382 3.95 -15.88 7.31
CA ASP A 382 3.96 -15.98 5.84
C ASP A 382 5.38 -15.99 5.27
N VAL A 383 6.21 -15.03 5.70
CA VAL A 383 7.62 -14.92 5.31
C VAL A 383 8.38 -16.19 5.65
N TRP A 384 8.18 -16.72 6.88
CA TRP A 384 8.83 -17.94 7.36
C TRP A 384 8.34 -19.17 6.58
N ALA A 385 7.02 -19.35 6.43
CA ALA A 385 6.43 -20.48 5.71
C ALA A 385 6.87 -20.52 4.23
N LYS A 386 7.18 -19.38 3.65
CA LYS A 386 7.69 -19.25 2.28
C LYS A 386 9.21 -19.42 2.16
N GLY A 387 9.89 -19.80 3.24
CA GLY A 387 11.30 -20.18 3.24
C GLY A 387 12.29 -19.01 3.38
N ILE A 388 11.82 -17.82 3.75
CA ILE A 388 12.70 -16.69 4.07
C ILE A 388 13.09 -16.78 5.54
N THR A 389 14.32 -17.20 5.81
CA THR A 389 14.81 -17.52 7.17
C THR A 389 15.92 -16.59 7.65
N ASN A 390 16.31 -15.59 6.86
CA ASN A 390 17.42 -14.67 7.18
C ASN A 390 16.95 -13.50 8.07
N PHE A 391 16.35 -13.82 9.23
CA PHE A 391 16.03 -12.90 10.32
C PHE A 391 16.02 -13.65 11.66
N ASP A 392 16.06 -12.94 12.78
CA ASP A 392 16.01 -13.57 14.11
C ASP A 392 14.58 -14.01 14.48
N LEU A 393 14.27 -15.25 14.09
CA LEU A 393 12.97 -15.86 14.38
C LEU A 393 12.70 -16.00 15.88
N ALA A 394 13.72 -16.26 16.71
CA ALA A 394 13.51 -16.49 18.14
C ALA A 394 13.07 -15.20 18.82
N THR A 395 13.70 -14.07 18.52
CA THR A 395 13.32 -12.75 19.03
C THR A 395 12.01 -12.27 18.42
N ALA A 396 11.78 -12.49 17.11
CA ALA A 396 10.49 -12.21 16.45
C ALA A 396 9.33 -12.91 17.19
N TYR A 397 9.47 -14.23 17.40
CA TYR A 397 8.50 -15.02 18.13
C TYR A 397 8.28 -14.53 19.59
N ALA A 398 9.36 -14.15 20.30
CA ALA A 398 9.24 -13.62 21.65
C ALA A 398 8.39 -12.34 21.69
N GLY A 399 8.57 -11.44 20.73
CA GLY A 399 7.78 -10.23 20.56
C GLY A 399 6.30 -10.51 20.29
N LEU A 400 6.02 -11.41 19.33
CA LEU A 400 4.64 -11.81 19.00
C LEU A 400 3.94 -12.48 20.18
N LYS A 401 4.62 -13.40 20.85
CA LYS A 401 4.13 -14.05 22.07
C LYS A 401 3.81 -13.03 23.15
N LYS A 402 4.69 -12.07 23.39
CA LYS A 402 4.48 -11.01 24.37
C LYS A 402 3.27 -10.16 24.02
N ASN A 403 3.14 -9.72 22.79
CA ASN A 403 1.99 -8.94 22.35
C ASN A 403 0.68 -9.71 22.57
N SER A 404 0.62 -11.00 22.25
CA SER A 404 -0.58 -11.81 22.42
C SER A 404 -0.92 -12.06 23.88
N LEU A 405 0.08 -12.40 24.73
CA LEU A 405 -0.16 -12.84 26.10
C LEU A 405 -0.13 -11.72 27.15
N GLU A 406 0.56 -10.61 26.88
CA GLU A 406 0.75 -9.51 27.83
C GLU A 406 0.19 -8.17 27.31
N GLY A 407 0.02 -8.03 25.99
CA GLY A 407 -0.47 -6.83 25.30
C GLY A 407 -1.98 -6.74 25.30
N THR A 408 -2.47 -5.49 25.16
CA THR A 408 -3.91 -5.24 24.96
C THR A 408 -4.32 -5.48 23.51
N TRP A 409 -5.50 -6.07 23.32
CA TRP A 409 -6.19 -6.25 22.04
C TRP A 409 -7.16 -5.11 21.72
N LEU A 410 -7.30 -4.13 22.64
CA LEU A 410 -8.20 -3.01 22.42
C LEU A 410 -7.78 -2.22 21.19
N PRO A 411 -8.70 -1.93 20.26
CA PRO A 411 -8.42 -1.16 19.07
C PRO A 411 -7.79 0.21 19.38
N TRP A 412 -6.79 0.59 18.57
CA TRP A 412 -6.08 1.86 18.72
C TRP A 412 -5.42 2.04 20.10
N ARG A 413 -4.96 0.94 20.70
CA ARG A 413 -4.25 0.90 21.97
C ARG A 413 -3.09 -0.08 21.95
N ARG A 414 -2.01 0.26 22.62
CA ARG A 414 -0.85 -0.62 22.87
C ARG A 414 -0.43 -0.63 24.34
N GLY A 415 0.48 -1.56 24.65
CA GLY A 415 1.00 -1.76 26.01
C GLY A 415 0.20 -2.81 26.80
N PRO A 416 0.27 -2.82 28.14
CA PRO A 416 -0.23 -3.91 28.97
C PRO A 416 -1.74 -4.15 28.85
N LYS A 417 -2.18 -5.36 29.20
CA LYS A 417 -3.59 -5.79 29.20
C LYS A 417 -4.50 -4.93 30.07
N SER A 418 -5.72 -4.71 29.61
CA SER A 418 -6.86 -4.16 30.34
C SER A 418 -7.68 -5.28 31.03
N SER A 419 -8.75 -4.91 31.71
CA SER A 419 -9.72 -5.88 32.24
C SER A 419 -10.45 -6.65 31.14
N LEU A 420 -10.71 -6.01 30.00
CA LEU A 420 -11.36 -6.64 28.85
C LEU A 420 -10.47 -7.68 28.18
N ASP A 421 -9.16 -7.44 28.12
CA ASP A 421 -8.20 -8.42 27.59
C ASP A 421 -8.11 -9.68 28.49
N LYS A 422 -8.22 -9.50 29.80
CA LYS A 422 -8.27 -10.64 30.76
C LYS A 422 -9.54 -11.44 30.56
N PHE A 423 -10.67 -10.76 30.34
CA PHE A 423 -11.93 -11.42 30.02
C PHE A 423 -11.81 -12.24 28.73
N LEU A 424 -11.19 -11.65 27.66
CA LEU A 424 -10.93 -12.36 26.41
C LEU A 424 -10.09 -13.62 26.64
N ASP A 425 -9.02 -13.56 27.45
CA ASP A 425 -8.19 -14.72 27.78
C ASP A 425 -8.96 -15.84 28.51
N GLU A 426 -9.90 -15.47 29.38
CA GLU A 426 -10.66 -16.41 30.20
C GLU A 426 -11.84 -17.03 29.45
N HIS A 427 -12.50 -16.26 28.59
CA HIS A 427 -13.76 -16.63 27.93
C HIS A 427 -13.65 -16.88 26.43
N GLY A 428 -12.52 -16.49 25.79
CA GLY A 428 -12.26 -16.68 24.38
C GLY A 428 -13.08 -15.75 23.46
N TYR A 429 -13.53 -14.58 23.95
CA TYR A 429 -14.14 -13.54 23.14
C TYR A 429 -14.08 -12.17 23.83
N MET A 430 -14.03 -11.10 23.06
CA MET A 430 -14.14 -9.73 23.58
C MET A 430 -15.61 -9.43 23.91
N PRO A 431 -15.94 -9.04 25.17
CA PRO A 431 -17.33 -8.80 25.54
C PRO A 431 -17.84 -7.51 24.92
N ALA A 432 -19.01 -7.60 24.27
CA ALA A 432 -19.70 -6.48 23.67
C ALA A 432 -20.57 -5.73 24.68
N LEU A 433 -20.96 -4.50 24.35
CA LEU A 433 -21.99 -3.73 25.04
C LEU A 433 -23.31 -3.76 24.26
N HIS A 434 -24.44 -3.67 24.96
CA HIS A 434 -25.72 -3.44 24.32
C HIS A 434 -25.75 -2.03 23.65
N PRO A 435 -26.57 -1.81 22.61
CA PRO A 435 -26.57 -0.53 21.88
C PRO A 435 -26.75 0.72 22.75
N ASP A 436 -27.52 0.60 23.84
CA ASP A 436 -27.83 1.71 24.76
C ASP A 436 -26.91 1.76 25.98
N GLU A 437 -25.92 0.88 26.04
CA GLU A 437 -25.01 0.77 27.18
C GLU A 437 -23.79 1.68 26.99
N SER A 438 -23.41 2.37 28.07
CA SER A 438 -22.24 3.26 28.09
C SER A 438 -20.96 2.51 28.43
N GLU A 439 -19.87 2.83 27.73
CA GLU A 439 -18.55 2.27 28.02
C GLU A 439 -18.04 2.74 29.40
N SER A 440 -17.69 1.79 30.26
CA SER A 440 -17.15 2.02 31.60
C SER A 440 -15.63 1.82 31.71
N VAL A 441 -15.01 1.17 30.73
CA VAL A 441 -13.57 0.91 30.75
C VAL A 441 -12.84 2.07 30.10
N ALA A 442 -12.22 2.91 30.92
CA ALA A 442 -11.58 4.16 30.49
C ALA A 442 -10.50 3.99 29.41
N ARG A 443 -9.91 2.80 29.28
CA ARG A 443 -8.88 2.51 28.29
C ARG A 443 -9.46 2.30 26.87
N VAL A 444 -10.73 1.98 26.74
CA VAL A 444 -11.40 1.83 25.44
C VAL A 444 -11.38 3.17 24.71
N HIS A 445 -10.99 3.16 23.44
CA HIS A 445 -10.94 4.39 22.64
C HIS A 445 -12.38 4.93 22.44
N PRO A 446 -12.63 6.23 22.69
CA PRO A 446 -14.00 6.77 22.68
C PRO A 446 -14.69 6.71 21.32
N PHE A 447 -13.94 6.73 20.22
CA PHE A 447 -14.45 6.60 18.85
C PHE A 447 -14.38 5.15 18.37
N GLU A 448 -13.23 4.48 18.52
CA GLU A 448 -13.00 3.12 17.98
C GLU A 448 -13.74 2.03 18.76
N ARG A 449 -14.10 2.28 20.02
CA ARG A 449 -14.88 1.34 20.85
C ARG A 449 -14.17 -0.02 21.04
N ARG A 450 -14.94 -1.08 21.31
CA ARG A 450 -14.43 -2.44 21.60
C ARG A 450 -14.18 -3.27 20.37
N GLN A 451 -14.93 -3.04 19.28
CA GLN A 451 -14.89 -3.85 18.05
C GLN A 451 -14.91 -5.36 18.35
N ALA A 452 -15.84 -5.78 19.18
CA ALA A 452 -15.82 -7.06 19.90
C ALA A 452 -15.69 -8.30 18.98
N ILE A 453 -16.35 -8.30 17.81
CA ILE A 453 -16.24 -9.36 16.80
C ILE A 453 -14.85 -9.33 16.17
N SER A 454 -14.46 -8.19 15.60
CA SER A 454 -13.18 -8.04 14.87
C SER A 454 -11.97 -8.35 15.74
N VAL A 455 -11.98 -7.94 17.01
CA VAL A 455 -10.90 -8.25 17.97
C VAL A 455 -10.80 -9.74 18.21
N THR A 456 -11.95 -10.44 18.38
CA THR A 456 -11.95 -11.88 18.63
C THR A 456 -11.45 -12.67 17.42
N GLU A 457 -11.84 -12.26 16.21
CA GLU A 457 -11.40 -12.89 14.96
C GLU A 457 -9.92 -12.61 14.68
N ALA A 458 -9.48 -11.36 14.84
CA ALA A 458 -8.07 -10.98 14.68
C ALA A 458 -7.17 -11.75 15.65
N GLN A 459 -7.54 -11.81 16.95
CA GLN A 459 -6.82 -12.60 17.94
C GLN A 459 -6.72 -14.08 17.52
N SER A 460 -7.81 -14.66 17.01
CA SER A 460 -7.82 -16.06 16.59
C SER A 460 -6.86 -16.33 15.42
N TYR A 461 -6.84 -15.46 14.42
CA TYR A 461 -5.94 -15.60 13.29
C TYR A 461 -4.48 -15.33 13.65
N ASP A 462 -4.18 -14.29 14.41
CA ASP A 462 -2.84 -13.92 14.82
C ASP A 462 -2.22 -14.98 15.74
N ASP A 463 -3.03 -15.59 16.61
CA ASP A 463 -2.59 -16.69 17.46
C ASP A 463 -2.38 -17.98 16.65
N TRP A 464 -3.18 -18.24 15.60
CA TRP A 464 -2.87 -19.33 14.68
C TRP A 464 -1.51 -19.14 14.02
N CYS A 465 -1.20 -17.93 13.55
CA CYS A 465 0.08 -17.59 12.94
C CYS A 465 1.24 -17.75 13.94
N THR A 466 1.06 -17.26 15.16
CA THR A 466 2.05 -17.41 16.26
C THR A 466 2.27 -18.89 16.62
N ALA A 467 1.21 -19.72 16.55
CA ALA A 467 1.32 -21.17 16.74
C ALA A 467 2.23 -21.83 15.71
N GLN A 468 2.14 -21.43 14.42
CA GLN A 468 3.02 -22.01 13.40
C GLN A 468 4.50 -21.76 13.70
N LEU A 469 4.86 -20.54 14.13
CA LEU A 469 6.22 -20.20 14.53
C LEU A 469 6.64 -20.92 15.82
N ALA A 470 5.74 -21.08 16.80
CA ALA A 470 5.99 -21.86 18.00
C ALA A 470 6.30 -23.33 17.70
N ARG A 471 5.56 -23.93 16.74
CA ARG A 471 5.79 -25.30 16.27
C ARG A 471 7.21 -25.45 15.69
N ASP A 472 7.58 -24.56 14.78
CA ASP A 472 8.87 -24.64 14.07
C ASP A 472 10.07 -24.34 14.98
N LEU A 473 9.84 -23.60 16.07
CA LEU A 473 10.80 -23.43 17.18
C LEU A 473 10.76 -24.56 18.22
N GLY A 474 9.94 -25.61 18.03
CA GLY A 474 9.84 -26.74 18.96
C GLY A 474 9.17 -26.41 20.31
N LYS A 475 8.45 -25.29 20.41
CA LYS A 475 7.78 -24.81 21.63
C LYS A 475 6.39 -25.46 21.80
N LYS A 476 6.33 -26.76 22.04
CA LYS A 476 5.10 -27.53 22.09
C LYS A 476 3.99 -26.98 23.01
N PRO A 477 4.27 -26.54 24.25
CA PRO A 477 3.21 -25.98 25.11
C PRO A 477 2.60 -24.72 24.50
N ASP A 478 3.41 -23.82 23.96
CA ASP A 478 2.97 -22.58 23.33
C ASP A 478 2.15 -22.88 22.04
N TYR A 479 2.62 -23.84 21.25
CA TYR A 479 1.89 -24.30 20.05
C TYR A 479 0.46 -24.75 20.39
N GLN A 480 0.31 -25.56 21.45
CA GLN A 480 -1.01 -26.02 21.88
C GLN A 480 -1.88 -24.89 22.43
N LEU A 481 -1.29 -23.96 23.21
CA LEU A 481 -1.98 -22.79 23.72
C LEU A 481 -2.55 -21.94 22.58
N PHE A 482 -1.70 -21.54 21.65
CA PHE A 482 -2.09 -20.68 20.55
C PHE A 482 -3.06 -21.34 19.57
N LEU A 483 -2.92 -22.65 19.30
CA LEU A 483 -3.93 -23.40 18.51
C LEU A 483 -5.30 -23.45 19.19
N LYS A 484 -5.34 -23.54 20.52
CA LYS A 484 -6.61 -23.47 21.26
C LYS A 484 -7.26 -22.10 21.06
N ARG A 485 -6.50 -21.02 21.23
CA ARG A 485 -6.97 -19.64 21.07
C ARG A 485 -7.34 -19.30 19.63
N ALA A 486 -6.69 -19.94 18.66
CA ALA A 486 -7.04 -19.82 17.25
C ALA A 486 -8.46 -20.29 16.91
N ALA A 487 -9.11 -21.03 17.77
CA ALA A 487 -10.51 -21.47 17.62
C ALA A 487 -11.52 -20.54 18.30
N ASP A 488 -11.07 -19.47 18.96
CA ASP A 488 -11.90 -18.58 19.76
C ASP A 488 -12.90 -17.76 18.93
N TYR A 489 -12.64 -17.56 17.63
CA TYR A 489 -13.60 -16.94 16.70
C TYR A 489 -14.97 -17.63 16.73
N LYS A 490 -15.05 -18.93 17.08
CA LYS A 490 -16.30 -19.69 17.19
C LYS A 490 -17.24 -19.15 18.26
N ASN A 491 -16.70 -18.45 19.26
CA ASN A 491 -17.47 -17.86 20.34
C ASN A 491 -18.30 -16.65 19.92
N VAL A 492 -18.02 -16.06 18.77
CA VAL A 492 -18.77 -14.92 18.18
C VAL A 492 -19.56 -15.33 16.94
N PHE A 493 -19.84 -16.63 16.76
CA PHE A 493 -20.75 -17.14 15.71
C PHE A 493 -22.04 -17.66 16.31
N HIS A 494 -23.18 -17.18 15.75
CA HIS A 494 -24.52 -17.57 16.10
C HIS A 494 -25.37 -17.74 14.84
N ASP A 495 -26.07 -18.86 14.71
CA ASP A 495 -26.90 -19.19 13.55
C ASP A 495 -26.19 -19.03 12.20
N GLY A 496 -24.90 -19.39 12.16
CA GLY A 496 -24.09 -19.34 10.94
C GLY A 496 -23.50 -17.99 10.57
N HIS A 497 -23.56 -17.01 11.46
CA HIS A 497 -23.13 -15.64 11.24
C HIS A 497 -22.41 -15.08 12.45
N VAL A 498 -21.55 -14.06 12.23
CA VAL A 498 -20.96 -13.31 13.35
C VAL A 498 -22.02 -12.57 14.13
N TRP A 499 -21.93 -12.69 15.47
CA TRP A 499 -22.85 -12.05 16.39
C TRP A 499 -22.11 -11.65 17.70
N PRO A 500 -22.24 -10.42 18.17
CA PRO A 500 -21.58 -9.99 19.41
C PRO A 500 -22.26 -10.60 20.63
N LYS A 501 -21.47 -10.79 21.69
CA LYS A 501 -21.91 -11.40 22.96
C LYS A 501 -21.49 -10.50 24.13
N ASP A 502 -22.37 -10.36 25.13
CA ASP A 502 -22.09 -9.60 26.35
C ASP A 502 -21.16 -10.36 27.33
N ALA A 503 -20.86 -9.74 28.47
CA ALA A 503 -19.99 -10.35 29.49
C ALA A 503 -20.65 -11.53 30.24
N GLU A 504 -21.98 -11.63 30.22
CA GLU A 504 -22.76 -12.72 30.78
C GLU A 504 -22.93 -13.90 29.81
N GLY A 505 -22.47 -13.75 28.57
CA GLY A 505 -22.57 -14.77 27.54
C GLY A 505 -23.85 -14.75 26.72
N HIS A 506 -24.68 -13.69 26.83
CA HIS A 506 -25.86 -13.52 26.03
C HIS A 506 -25.55 -12.85 24.70
N TRP A 507 -26.25 -13.26 23.64
CA TRP A 507 -26.16 -12.62 22.35
C TRP A 507 -26.81 -11.24 22.39
N ILE A 508 -26.16 -10.24 21.77
CA ILE A 508 -26.66 -8.86 21.77
C ILE A 508 -27.94 -8.76 20.95
N ASP A 509 -29.03 -8.39 21.59
CA ASP A 509 -30.28 -8.07 20.91
C ASP A 509 -30.19 -6.75 20.15
N GLY A 510 -30.82 -6.68 18.97
CA GLY A 510 -30.83 -5.47 18.15
C GLY A 510 -29.54 -5.22 17.37
N TYR A 511 -28.61 -6.18 17.31
CA TYR A 511 -27.46 -6.08 16.43
C TYR A 511 -27.86 -6.03 14.96
N ASP A 512 -27.54 -4.92 14.28
CA ASP A 512 -27.74 -4.77 12.83
C ASP A 512 -26.43 -5.09 12.10
N ARG A 513 -26.35 -6.29 11.54
CA ARG A 513 -25.16 -6.77 10.80
C ARG A 513 -24.76 -5.86 9.65
N GLY A 514 -25.72 -5.24 8.97
CA GLY A 514 -25.47 -4.33 7.85
C GLY A 514 -25.08 -2.92 8.26
N TRP A 515 -25.18 -2.59 9.55
CA TRP A 515 -24.97 -1.24 10.05
C TRP A 515 -23.96 -1.14 11.21
N SER A 516 -23.30 -2.23 11.58
CA SER A 516 -22.15 -2.24 12.50
C SER A 516 -20.87 -1.76 11.80
N GLY A 517 -19.91 -1.29 12.56
CA GLY A 517 -18.65 -0.73 12.01
C GLY A 517 -18.81 0.70 11.46
N GLY A 518 -17.82 1.15 10.67
CA GLY A 518 -17.81 2.47 10.05
C GLY A 518 -17.75 3.64 11.01
N GLN A 519 -18.17 4.82 10.54
CA GLN A 519 -18.14 6.04 11.34
C GLN A 519 -19.21 6.03 12.45
N GLY A 520 -18.78 6.26 13.70
CA GLY A 520 -19.67 6.41 14.85
C GLY A 520 -20.39 5.14 15.30
N GLY A 521 -19.90 3.96 14.97
CA GLY A 521 -20.56 2.71 15.31
C GLY A 521 -19.67 1.49 15.43
N ARG A 522 -18.38 1.65 15.84
CA ARG A 522 -17.39 0.57 15.92
C ARG A 522 -17.49 -0.27 17.19
N ASN A 523 -18.68 -0.51 17.70
CA ASN A 523 -18.83 -1.35 18.90
C ASN A 523 -18.49 -2.82 18.64
N TYR A 524 -18.77 -3.31 17.45
CA TYR A 524 -18.75 -4.73 17.12
C TYR A 524 -17.73 -5.11 16.03
N THR A 525 -17.63 -4.30 14.97
CA THR A 525 -16.78 -4.55 13.82
C THR A 525 -15.91 -3.35 13.47
N THR A 526 -14.74 -3.61 12.88
CA THR A 526 -13.79 -2.60 12.39
C THR A 526 -14.24 -2.17 11.00
N GLU A 527 -14.41 -0.86 10.77
CA GLU A 527 -14.64 -0.21 9.46
C GLU A 527 -15.75 -0.80 8.60
N ASN A 528 -15.74 -2.10 8.34
CA ASN A 528 -16.71 -2.81 7.54
C ASN A 528 -17.82 -3.42 8.40
N ASN A 529 -18.86 -3.95 7.79
CA ASN A 529 -20.03 -4.51 8.47
C ASN A 529 -19.93 -6.00 8.78
N GLY A 530 -20.87 -6.53 9.56
CA GLY A 530 -20.88 -7.93 9.97
C GLY A 530 -21.07 -8.93 8.83
N TYR A 531 -21.55 -8.52 7.65
CA TYR A 531 -21.61 -9.40 6.48
C TYR A 531 -20.22 -9.68 5.89
N THR A 532 -19.29 -8.71 5.97
CA THR A 532 -17.90 -8.90 5.60
C THR A 532 -17.18 -9.76 6.64
N TYR A 533 -17.40 -9.47 7.93
CA TYR A 533 -16.75 -10.20 9.03
C TYR A 533 -17.21 -11.65 9.18
N ASP A 534 -18.34 -12.06 8.60
CA ASP A 534 -18.66 -13.50 8.46
C ASP A 534 -17.52 -14.31 7.79
N TRP A 535 -16.59 -13.66 7.09
CA TRP A 535 -15.54 -14.29 6.27
C TRP A 535 -14.11 -14.03 6.75
N ASP A 536 -13.88 -13.23 7.79
CA ASP A 536 -12.52 -12.87 8.24
C ASP A 536 -11.87 -13.97 9.13
N VAL A 537 -12.02 -15.23 8.70
CA VAL A 537 -11.52 -16.46 9.36
C VAL A 537 -10.70 -17.27 8.36
N GLN A 538 -9.70 -16.67 7.73
CA GLN A 538 -8.92 -17.26 6.64
C GLN A 538 -8.18 -18.54 7.05
N HIS A 539 -7.78 -18.66 8.32
CA HIS A 539 -7.02 -19.80 8.85
C HIS A 539 -7.88 -21.07 9.06
N ASP A 540 -9.20 -20.94 9.19
CA ASP A 540 -10.09 -22.10 9.42
C ASP A 540 -11.36 -22.05 8.56
N LEU A 541 -11.22 -21.91 7.25
CA LEU A 541 -12.35 -21.86 6.32
C LEU A 541 -13.23 -23.12 6.41
N GLN A 542 -12.65 -24.29 6.67
CA GLN A 542 -13.44 -25.51 6.85
C GLN A 542 -14.30 -25.46 8.12
N GLY A 543 -13.74 -25.01 9.25
CA GLY A 543 -14.47 -24.80 10.49
C GLY A 543 -15.55 -23.73 10.35
N LEU A 544 -15.24 -22.63 9.64
CA LEU A 544 -16.20 -21.60 9.30
C LEU A 544 -17.39 -22.15 8.52
N PHE A 545 -17.15 -22.95 7.47
CA PHE A 545 -18.24 -23.54 6.67
C PHE A 545 -19.10 -24.51 7.50
N GLN A 546 -18.51 -25.20 8.47
CA GLN A 546 -19.28 -26.04 9.41
C GLN A 546 -20.24 -25.20 10.26
N LEU A 547 -19.77 -24.05 10.79
CA LEU A 547 -20.60 -23.12 11.55
C LEU A 547 -21.73 -22.53 10.70
N MET A 548 -21.50 -22.31 9.41
CA MET A 548 -22.52 -21.83 8.46
C MET A 548 -23.53 -22.91 8.03
N GLY A 549 -23.39 -24.17 8.46
CA GLY A 549 -24.28 -25.27 8.08
C GLY A 549 -23.77 -26.11 6.89
N GLY A 550 -22.47 -26.04 6.59
CA GLY A 550 -21.79 -26.79 5.53
C GLY A 550 -21.52 -25.98 4.27
N ARG A 551 -20.72 -26.54 3.35
CA ARG A 551 -20.25 -25.84 2.14
C ARG A 551 -21.38 -25.30 1.26
N THR A 552 -22.46 -26.02 1.09
CA THR A 552 -23.60 -25.58 0.28
C THR A 552 -24.25 -24.32 0.87
N GLN A 553 -24.42 -24.27 2.19
CA GLN A 553 -24.97 -23.09 2.84
C GLN A 553 -23.98 -21.93 2.83
N ALA A 554 -22.69 -22.21 3.05
CA ALA A 554 -21.63 -21.21 2.95
C ALA A 554 -21.56 -20.59 1.53
N GLU A 555 -21.68 -21.41 0.47
CA GLU A 555 -21.76 -20.90 -0.90
C GLU A 555 -22.98 -20.00 -1.11
N ALA A 556 -24.14 -20.39 -0.58
CA ALA A 556 -25.36 -19.58 -0.65
C ALA A 556 -25.20 -18.26 0.13
N ASN A 557 -24.57 -18.29 1.32
CA ASN A 557 -24.29 -17.09 2.11
C ASN A 557 -23.31 -16.15 1.36
N LEU A 558 -22.31 -16.71 0.68
CA LEU A 558 -21.35 -15.93 -0.10
C LEU A 558 -22.02 -15.31 -1.34
N ASP A 559 -22.87 -16.07 -2.03
CA ASP A 559 -23.70 -15.51 -3.13
C ASP A 559 -24.61 -14.38 -2.65
N GLU A 560 -25.20 -14.52 -1.45
CA GLU A 560 -26.07 -13.52 -0.85
C GLU A 560 -25.31 -12.25 -0.49
N LEU A 561 -24.06 -12.33 -0.01
CA LEU A 561 -23.21 -11.17 0.26
C LEU A 561 -23.13 -10.22 -0.96
N PHE A 562 -22.96 -10.78 -2.16
CA PHE A 562 -22.86 -10.00 -3.40
C PHE A 562 -24.23 -9.55 -3.97
N ARG A 563 -25.35 -9.99 -3.41
CA ARG A 563 -26.70 -9.71 -3.92
C ARG A 563 -27.57 -8.94 -2.96
N ARG A 564 -27.31 -9.04 -1.66
CA ARG A 564 -28.17 -8.48 -0.62
C ARG A 564 -28.24 -6.97 -0.73
N SER A 565 -29.47 -6.45 -0.68
CA SER A 565 -29.72 -5.01 -0.63
C SER A 565 -29.03 -4.39 0.60
N LEU A 566 -28.55 -3.16 0.45
CA LEU A 566 -28.03 -2.38 1.57
C LEU A 566 -29.12 -2.02 2.60
N GLY A 567 -30.40 -2.13 2.23
CA GLY A 567 -31.53 -1.72 3.07
C GLY A 567 -31.65 -0.20 3.29
N ARG A 568 -30.69 0.55 2.76
CA ARG A 568 -30.54 2.01 2.87
C ARG A 568 -30.04 2.59 1.55
N SER A 569 -30.09 3.91 1.39
CA SER A 569 -29.49 4.55 0.22
C SER A 569 -27.95 4.38 0.22
N LYS A 570 -27.34 4.37 -0.96
CA LYS A 570 -25.87 4.36 -1.06
C LYS A 570 -25.23 5.56 -0.37
N PHE A 571 -25.90 6.71 -0.42
CA PHE A 571 -25.42 7.93 0.24
C PHE A 571 -25.31 7.74 1.77
N GLU A 572 -26.36 7.21 2.42
CA GLU A 572 -26.33 6.91 3.86
C GLU A 572 -25.24 5.89 4.20
N PHE A 573 -25.10 4.86 3.34
CA PHE A 573 -24.11 3.83 3.54
C PHE A 573 -22.69 4.40 3.46
N TRP A 574 -22.36 5.18 2.45
CA TRP A 574 -21.05 5.82 2.30
C TRP A 574 -20.76 6.83 3.41
N ALA A 575 -21.74 7.57 3.88
CA ALA A 575 -21.57 8.50 5.00
C ALA A 575 -21.15 7.80 6.29
N LYS A 576 -21.58 6.54 6.48
CA LYS A 576 -21.20 5.70 7.61
C LYS A 576 -19.94 4.89 7.35
N PHE A 577 -19.75 4.40 6.15
CA PHE A 577 -18.63 3.54 5.75
C PHE A 577 -17.84 4.22 4.63
N PRO A 578 -16.91 5.13 4.93
CA PRO A 578 -16.14 5.87 3.92
C PRO A 578 -15.38 4.95 2.96
N ASP A 579 -14.88 3.82 3.47
CA ASP A 579 -14.12 2.83 2.71
C ASP A 579 -15.00 1.93 1.82
N ALA A 580 -16.32 2.04 1.94
CA ALA A 580 -17.27 1.19 1.22
C ALA A 580 -17.68 1.75 -0.16
N SER A 581 -16.81 2.40 -0.90
CA SER A 581 -17.16 2.96 -2.21
C SER A 581 -17.25 1.90 -3.33
N GLY A 582 -16.62 0.75 -3.19
CA GLY A 582 -16.66 -0.38 -4.13
C GLY A 582 -17.76 -1.40 -3.83
N LEU A 583 -19.01 -1.00 -3.71
CA LEU A 583 -20.13 -1.82 -3.24
C LEU A 583 -20.70 -2.75 -4.32
N VAL A 584 -20.80 -4.04 -3.99
CA VAL A 584 -21.57 -5.06 -4.72
C VAL A 584 -22.44 -5.81 -3.71
N GLY A 585 -23.71 -5.48 -3.62
CA GLY A 585 -24.55 -5.94 -2.51
C GLY A 585 -24.02 -5.40 -1.18
N GLN A 586 -23.80 -6.26 -0.21
CA GLN A 586 -23.18 -5.93 1.09
C GLN A 586 -21.64 -6.08 1.07
N PHE A 587 -21.07 -6.60 0.00
CA PHE A 587 -19.63 -6.67 -0.22
C PHE A 587 -19.06 -5.29 -0.53
N SER A 588 -17.94 -4.91 0.10
CA SER A 588 -17.21 -3.68 -0.20
C SER A 588 -15.81 -4.00 -0.68
N MET A 589 -15.49 -3.63 -1.94
CA MET A 589 -14.13 -3.81 -2.47
C MET A 589 -13.13 -2.79 -1.90
N GLY A 590 -13.60 -1.69 -1.37
CA GLY A 590 -12.77 -0.57 -0.91
C GLY A 590 -12.22 -0.70 0.52
N ASN A 591 -12.16 -1.93 1.08
CA ASN A 591 -11.64 -2.16 2.42
C ASN A 591 -10.96 -3.54 2.53
N GLU A 592 -9.85 -3.63 3.21
CA GLU A 592 -8.90 -4.77 3.19
C GLU A 592 -9.47 -6.11 3.69
N PRO A 593 -10.35 -6.18 4.70
CA PRO A 593 -11.00 -7.44 5.09
C PRO A 593 -11.76 -8.13 3.95
N SER A 594 -12.06 -7.41 2.87
CA SER A 594 -12.77 -7.95 1.69
C SER A 594 -11.86 -8.65 0.68
N LEU A 595 -10.53 -8.44 0.71
CA LEU A 595 -9.62 -8.81 -0.39
C LEU A 595 -9.61 -10.32 -0.70
N HIS A 596 -9.69 -11.18 0.30
CA HIS A 596 -9.66 -12.63 0.14
C HIS A 596 -11.04 -13.23 -0.21
N ILE A 597 -12.13 -12.54 0.10
CA ILE A 597 -13.51 -13.06 0.00
C ILE A 597 -13.86 -13.58 -1.40
N PRO A 598 -13.53 -12.91 -2.52
CA PRO A 598 -13.84 -13.39 -3.86
C PRO A 598 -13.18 -14.74 -4.19
N TYR A 599 -12.10 -15.10 -3.51
CA TYR A 599 -11.35 -16.35 -3.70
C TYR A 599 -11.89 -17.52 -2.89
N ILE A 600 -12.76 -17.27 -1.90
CA ILE A 600 -13.34 -18.32 -1.05
C ILE A 600 -14.18 -19.32 -1.87
N TYR A 601 -14.72 -18.93 -3.03
CA TYR A 601 -15.41 -19.86 -3.92
C TYR A 601 -14.53 -21.04 -4.38
N ASN A 602 -13.19 -20.89 -4.38
CA ASN A 602 -12.26 -21.98 -4.67
C ASN A 602 -12.36 -23.10 -3.60
N TYR A 603 -12.55 -22.73 -2.33
CA TYR A 603 -12.71 -23.65 -1.20
C TYR A 603 -14.10 -24.30 -1.14
N LEU A 604 -15.06 -23.71 -1.87
CA LEU A 604 -16.45 -24.17 -1.93
C LEU A 604 -16.73 -25.06 -3.16
N GLY A 605 -15.71 -25.28 -4.03
CA GLY A 605 -15.87 -26.07 -5.25
C GLY A 605 -16.55 -25.32 -6.40
N ALA A 606 -16.53 -24.01 -6.36
CA ALA A 606 -17.12 -23.15 -7.39
C ALA A 606 -16.11 -22.13 -7.97
N PRO A 607 -14.89 -22.53 -8.41
CA PRO A 607 -13.83 -21.62 -8.82
C PRO A 607 -14.21 -20.70 -10.00
N TRP A 608 -15.16 -21.11 -10.84
CA TRP A 608 -15.69 -20.26 -11.90
C TRP A 608 -16.37 -18.99 -11.35
N LYS A 609 -16.91 -19.03 -10.12
CA LYS A 609 -17.44 -17.84 -9.45
C LYS A 609 -16.33 -16.89 -9.00
N THR A 610 -15.20 -17.41 -8.47
CA THR A 610 -13.99 -16.62 -8.24
C THR A 610 -13.56 -15.89 -9.50
N GLN A 611 -13.40 -16.61 -10.63
CA GLN A 611 -12.96 -16.05 -11.90
C GLN A 611 -13.89 -14.95 -12.41
N LYS A 612 -15.21 -15.17 -12.31
CA LYS A 612 -16.22 -14.18 -12.67
C LYS A 612 -16.17 -12.96 -11.76
N CYS A 613 -16.10 -13.18 -10.46
CA CYS A 613 -16.15 -12.12 -9.44
C CYS A 613 -14.91 -11.23 -9.53
N VAL A 614 -13.72 -11.80 -9.53
CA VAL A 614 -12.46 -11.06 -9.62
C VAL A 614 -12.38 -10.21 -10.88
N ARG A 615 -12.74 -10.76 -12.05
CA ARG A 615 -12.79 -10.00 -13.32
C ARG A 615 -13.81 -8.86 -13.26
N MET A 616 -14.95 -9.06 -12.62
CA MET A 616 -15.97 -8.03 -12.44
C MET A 616 -15.46 -6.91 -11.54
N LEU A 617 -14.84 -7.24 -10.38
CA LEU A 617 -14.29 -6.26 -9.44
C LEU A 617 -13.19 -5.42 -10.07
N LEU A 618 -12.20 -6.07 -10.71
CA LEU A 618 -11.12 -5.38 -11.41
C LEU A 618 -11.64 -4.39 -12.47
N ARG A 619 -12.59 -4.85 -13.30
CA ARG A 619 -13.14 -4.01 -14.36
C ARG A 619 -13.97 -2.84 -13.84
N SER A 620 -14.69 -3.03 -12.72
CA SER A 620 -15.68 -2.06 -12.25
C SER A 620 -15.09 -0.99 -11.35
N PHE A 621 -14.04 -1.30 -10.60
CA PHE A 621 -13.56 -0.43 -9.52
C PHE A 621 -12.12 0.03 -9.70
N PHE A 622 -11.31 -0.68 -10.49
CA PHE A 622 -9.91 -0.31 -10.71
C PHE A 622 -9.72 0.17 -12.16
N THR A 623 -9.77 1.50 -12.32
CA THR A 623 -9.68 2.16 -13.63
C THR A 623 -8.51 3.14 -13.66
N ASP A 624 -8.07 3.53 -14.86
CA ASP A 624 -6.98 4.49 -15.06
C ASP A 624 -7.44 5.96 -14.98
N THR A 625 -8.37 6.24 -14.07
CA THR A 625 -8.95 7.57 -13.87
C THR A 625 -8.69 8.10 -12.46
N LEU A 626 -8.95 9.37 -12.23
CA LEU A 626 -8.86 9.98 -10.89
C LEU A 626 -9.75 9.28 -9.84
N PHE A 627 -10.82 8.59 -10.27
CA PHE A 627 -11.72 7.81 -9.41
C PHE A 627 -11.42 6.30 -9.41
N GLY A 628 -10.27 5.91 -9.93
CA GLY A 628 -9.91 4.53 -10.25
C GLY A 628 -9.44 3.68 -9.07
N MET A 629 -9.66 4.12 -7.83
CA MET A 629 -9.38 3.36 -6.61
C MET A 629 -10.59 3.44 -5.69
N PRO A 630 -11.22 2.32 -5.33
CA PRO A 630 -12.32 2.32 -4.37
C PRO A 630 -11.78 2.40 -2.93
N GLY A 631 -12.56 3.04 -2.03
CA GLY A 631 -12.22 3.14 -0.62
C GLY A 631 -10.94 3.92 -0.37
N ASP A 632 -9.99 3.27 0.27
CA ASP A 632 -8.63 3.75 0.49
C ASP A 632 -7.60 2.78 -0.12
N GLU A 633 -6.42 3.26 -0.44
CA GLU A 633 -5.35 2.43 -1.00
C GLU A 633 -4.53 1.73 0.08
N ASP A 634 -4.45 2.35 1.24
CA ASP A 634 -3.86 1.85 2.48
C ASP A 634 -2.49 1.16 2.32
N GLY A 635 -1.54 2.01 1.96
CA GLY A 635 -0.13 1.65 2.06
C GLY A 635 0.38 0.60 1.08
N GLY A 636 -0.36 0.31 0.02
CA GLY A 636 -0.04 -0.73 -0.97
C GLY A 636 -0.90 -1.98 -0.84
N GLY A 637 -1.75 -2.09 0.20
CA GLY A 637 -2.62 -3.24 0.42
C GLY A 637 -3.57 -3.48 -0.74
N MET A 638 -4.35 -2.46 -1.10
CA MET A 638 -5.29 -2.51 -2.22
C MET A 638 -4.58 -2.67 -3.58
N SER A 639 -3.47 -1.96 -3.79
CA SER A 639 -2.69 -2.04 -5.03
C SER A 639 -2.07 -3.44 -5.24
N ALA A 640 -1.60 -4.08 -4.18
CA ALA A 640 -1.06 -5.44 -4.27
C ALA A 640 -2.15 -6.48 -4.58
N PHE A 641 -3.39 -6.30 -4.07
CA PHE A 641 -4.53 -7.11 -4.50
C PHE A 641 -4.75 -6.98 -6.02
N VAL A 642 -4.69 -5.76 -6.56
CA VAL A 642 -4.83 -5.53 -8.01
C VAL A 642 -3.73 -6.25 -8.78
N VAL A 643 -2.46 -6.12 -8.36
CA VAL A 643 -1.34 -6.80 -9.01
C VAL A 643 -1.54 -8.31 -9.03
N PHE A 644 -1.80 -8.93 -7.87
CA PHE A 644 -2.04 -10.36 -7.78
C PHE A 644 -3.24 -10.81 -8.63
N SER A 645 -4.35 -10.12 -8.52
CA SER A 645 -5.57 -10.48 -9.23
C SER A 645 -5.41 -10.35 -10.75
N MET A 646 -4.67 -9.33 -11.23
CA MET A 646 -4.40 -9.15 -12.66
C MET A 646 -3.40 -10.17 -13.23
N ILE A 647 -2.45 -10.66 -12.41
CA ILE A 647 -1.57 -11.77 -12.82
C ILE A 647 -2.22 -13.14 -12.63
N GLY A 648 -3.35 -13.21 -11.92
CA GLY A 648 -4.26 -14.37 -11.91
C GLY A 648 -4.16 -15.31 -10.74
N PHE A 649 -3.55 -14.92 -9.61
CA PHE A 649 -3.56 -15.69 -8.37
C PHE A 649 -3.51 -14.78 -7.14
N TYR A 650 -3.82 -15.31 -5.94
CA TYR A 650 -3.89 -14.54 -4.70
C TYR A 650 -3.57 -15.41 -3.47
N PRO A 651 -2.86 -14.89 -2.44
CA PRO A 651 -2.59 -15.59 -1.19
C PRO A 651 -3.76 -15.41 -0.21
N VAL A 652 -4.74 -16.29 -0.22
CA VAL A 652 -5.95 -16.18 0.63
C VAL A 652 -5.62 -16.18 2.12
N THR A 653 -4.65 -17.00 2.53
CA THR A 653 -4.25 -17.16 3.93
C THR A 653 -2.75 -16.91 4.08
N PRO A 654 -2.29 -15.67 4.33
CA PRO A 654 -0.91 -15.43 4.72
C PRO A 654 -0.49 -16.34 5.91
N GLY A 655 0.71 -16.91 5.82
CA GLY A 655 1.15 -18.00 6.72
C GLY A 655 0.99 -19.40 6.11
N VAL A 656 0.29 -19.52 4.98
CA VAL A 656 0.19 -20.75 4.18
C VAL A 656 0.87 -20.52 2.83
N PRO A 657 1.89 -21.29 2.44
CA PRO A 657 2.68 -21.02 1.24
C PRO A 657 2.00 -21.52 -0.05
N ILE A 658 0.76 -21.11 -0.29
CA ILE A 658 -0.02 -21.42 -1.50
C ILE A 658 -0.59 -20.15 -2.12
N TYR A 659 -0.99 -20.26 -3.38
CA TYR A 659 -1.71 -19.25 -4.11
C TYR A 659 -2.95 -19.84 -4.77
N ASP A 660 -4.08 -19.18 -4.60
CA ASP A 660 -5.35 -19.52 -5.21
C ASP A 660 -5.48 -18.89 -6.59
N LEU A 661 -5.90 -19.66 -7.58
CA LEU A 661 -6.09 -19.16 -8.95
C LEU A 661 -7.36 -18.34 -9.05
N GLY A 662 -7.21 -17.19 -9.67
CA GLY A 662 -8.28 -16.30 -10.12
C GLY A 662 -8.46 -16.39 -11.63
N SER A 663 -8.48 -15.22 -12.32
CA SER A 663 -8.57 -15.12 -13.77
C SER A 663 -7.65 -14.01 -14.28
N PRO A 664 -6.50 -14.32 -14.88
CA PRO A 664 -5.53 -13.34 -15.37
C PRO A 664 -6.11 -12.38 -16.39
N ILE A 665 -5.64 -11.12 -16.37
CA ILE A 665 -6.04 -10.11 -17.36
C ILE A 665 -5.21 -10.21 -18.65
N PHE A 666 -3.93 -10.56 -18.52
CA PHE A 666 -2.96 -10.53 -19.61
C PHE A 666 -2.78 -11.89 -20.28
N ASP A 667 -2.36 -11.88 -21.55
CA ASP A 667 -2.14 -13.12 -22.32
C ASP A 667 -0.86 -13.83 -21.88
N ARG A 668 0.15 -13.05 -21.49
CA ARG A 668 1.40 -13.54 -20.93
C ARG A 668 1.91 -12.64 -19.80
N ILE A 669 2.34 -13.27 -18.71
CA ILE A 669 2.99 -12.60 -17.61
C ILE A 669 4.35 -13.26 -17.38
N THR A 670 5.42 -12.47 -17.25
CA THR A 670 6.76 -12.91 -16.94
C THR A 670 7.22 -12.24 -15.65
N ILE A 671 7.53 -13.03 -14.61
CA ILE A 671 8.01 -12.54 -13.33
C ILE A 671 9.48 -12.94 -13.19
N HIS A 672 10.34 -11.94 -13.04
CA HIS A 672 11.78 -12.11 -12.82
C HIS A 672 12.07 -12.12 -11.32
N LEU A 673 12.49 -13.26 -10.80
CA LEU A 673 12.80 -13.45 -9.38
C LEU A 673 14.23 -13.02 -9.04
N GLN A 674 14.48 -12.62 -7.78
CA GLN A 674 15.82 -12.22 -7.32
C GLN A 674 16.88 -13.33 -7.40
N ASN A 675 16.47 -14.59 -7.42
CA ASN A 675 17.38 -15.72 -7.62
C ASN A 675 17.77 -15.96 -9.09
N GLY A 676 17.41 -15.04 -10.00
CA GLY A 676 17.68 -15.13 -11.43
C GLY A 676 16.76 -16.08 -12.21
N LYS A 677 15.76 -16.67 -11.55
CA LYS A 677 14.77 -17.53 -12.19
C LYS A 677 13.59 -16.71 -12.70
N THR A 678 12.78 -17.35 -13.54
CA THR A 678 11.63 -16.71 -14.18
C THR A 678 10.39 -17.58 -14.03
N ILE A 679 9.29 -16.97 -13.59
CA ILE A 679 7.95 -17.55 -13.66
C ILE A 679 7.28 -17.04 -14.92
N ARG A 680 6.65 -17.95 -15.71
CA ARG A 680 5.85 -17.60 -16.87
C ARG A 680 4.41 -18.06 -16.66
N ILE A 681 3.47 -17.15 -16.89
CA ILE A 681 2.04 -17.46 -16.91
C ILE A 681 1.57 -17.18 -18.34
N ILE A 682 0.98 -18.18 -18.98
CA ILE A 682 0.51 -18.14 -20.37
C ILE A 682 -0.99 -18.41 -20.36
N CYS A 683 -1.78 -17.44 -20.83
CA CYS A 683 -3.22 -17.51 -20.90
C CYS A 683 -3.64 -17.59 -22.37
N ARG A 684 -4.00 -18.79 -22.80
CA ARG A 684 -4.43 -19.02 -24.18
C ARG A 684 -5.90 -18.69 -24.35
N ASP A 685 -6.24 -18.05 -25.47
CA ASP A 685 -7.60 -17.61 -25.80
C ASP A 685 -8.20 -16.73 -24.70
N ASN A 686 -7.40 -15.82 -24.14
CA ASN A 686 -7.81 -14.90 -23.07
C ASN A 686 -8.48 -13.66 -23.68
N SER A 687 -9.64 -13.29 -23.16
CA SER A 687 -10.35 -12.08 -23.56
C SER A 687 -11.25 -11.57 -22.41
N PRO A 688 -11.88 -10.41 -22.51
CA PRO A 688 -12.90 -9.97 -21.54
C PRO A 688 -14.05 -10.97 -21.36
N ASP A 689 -14.40 -11.72 -22.40
CA ASP A 689 -15.45 -12.74 -22.36
C ASP A 689 -14.89 -14.11 -21.99
N ASP A 690 -13.70 -14.47 -22.48
CA ASP A 690 -13.02 -15.74 -22.22
C ASP A 690 -12.27 -15.70 -20.88
N LYS A 691 -13.02 -15.52 -19.81
CA LYS A 691 -12.51 -15.35 -18.44
C LYS A 691 -12.46 -16.61 -17.60
N TYR A 692 -13.04 -17.71 -18.09
CA TYR A 692 -13.14 -18.95 -17.33
C TYR A 692 -12.04 -19.92 -17.71
N ILE A 693 -11.35 -20.45 -16.71
CA ILE A 693 -10.30 -21.46 -16.91
C ILE A 693 -10.95 -22.77 -17.31
N GLN A 694 -10.54 -23.31 -18.49
CA GLN A 694 -10.98 -24.59 -19.02
C GLN A 694 -10.03 -25.73 -18.64
N SER A 695 -8.73 -25.47 -18.62
CA SER A 695 -7.71 -26.41 -18.15
C SER A 695 -6.45 -25.71 -17.66
N ILE A 696 -5.70 -26.38 -16.80
CA ILE A 696 -4.48 -25.86 -16.18
C ILE A 696 -3.34 -26.85 -16.42
N ARG A 697 -2.15 -26.32 -16.75
CA ARG A 697 -0.90 -27.07 -16.74
C ARG A 697 0.13 -26.32 -15.92
N LEU A 698 0.77 -27.03 -15.00
CA LEU A 698 1.88 -26.51 -14.20
C LEU A 698 3.15 -27.30 -14.54
N ASN A 699 4.19 -26.59 -15.00
CA ASN A 699 5.44 -27.19 -15.43
C ASN A 699 5.24 -28.37 -16.42
N GLY A 700 4.34 -28.15 -17.39
CA GLY A 700 4.00 -29.13 -18.43
C GLY A 700 3.05 -30.26 -18.01
N LYS A 701 2.72 -30.42 -16.71
CA LYS A 701 1.81 -31.46 -16.19
C LYS A 701 0.39 -30.89 -16.01
N PRO A 702 -0.68 -31.68 -16.29
CA PRO A 702 -2.03 -31.26 -15.95
C PRO A 702 -2.17 -31.02 -14.46
N LEU A 703 -2.88 -29.94 -14.11
CA LEU A 703 -3.25 -29.60 -12.74
C LEU A 703 -4.79 -29.58 -12.65
N HIS A 704 -5.37 -30.36 -11.72
CA HIS A 704 -6.82 -30.48 -11.55
C HIS A 704 -7.37 -29.57 -10.44
N GLN A 705 -6.46 -29.07 -9.58
CA GLN A 705 -6.78 -28.12 -8.52
C GLN A 705 -6.59 -26.66 -9.00
N VAL A 706 -7.28 -25.74 -8.36
CA VAL A 706 -7.24 -24.30 -8.67
C VAL A 706 -6.33 -23.52 -7.73
N TRP A 707 -5.26 -24.15 -7.30
CA TRP A 707 -4.23 -23.57 -6.45
C TRP A 707 -2.88 -24.25 -6.69
N PHE A 708 -1.80 -23.61 -6.30
CA PHE A 708 -0.44 -24.15 -6.39
C PHE A 708 0.40 -23.65 -5.21
N ARG A 709 1.50 -24.34 -4.93
CA ARG A 709 2.44 -23.94 -3.86
C ARG A 709 3.44 -22.94 -4.39
N GLN A 710 3.91 -22.05 -3.51
CA GLN A 710 5.03 -21.17 -3.84
C GLN A 710 6.24 -21.97 -4.34
N ALA A 711 6.57 -23.09 -3.69
CA ALA A 711 7.68 -23.96 -4.06
C ALA A 711 7.60 -24.46 -5.51
N ASP A 712 6.43 -24.55 -6.10
CA ASP A 712 6.23 -25.03 -7.47
C ASP A 712 6.75 -24.04 -8.53
N LEU A 713 6.93 -22.75 -8.17
CA LEU A 713 7.28 -21.68 -9.09
C LEU A 713 8.52 -20.87 -8.69
N VAL A 714 8.92 -20.81 -7.40
CA VAL A 714 10.05 -19.96 -6.95
C VAL A 714 11.40 -20.35 -7.53
N ASN A 715 11.55 -21.57 -8.02
CA ASN A 715 12.74 -22.02 -8.73
C ASN A 715 12.65 -21.85 -10.25
N GLY A 716 11.71 -21.02 -10.72
CA GLY A 716 11.31 -20.90 -12.10
C GLY A 716 10.25 -21.92 -12.46
N GLY A 717 9.38 -21.59 -13.39
CA GLY A 717 8.30 -22.48 -13.80
C GLY A 717 7.35 -21.84 -14.80
N GLU A 718 6.42 -22.66 -15.29
CA GLU A 718 5.43 -22.25 -16.26
C GLU A 718 4.04 -22.71 -15.83
N LEU A 719 3.12 -21.74 -15.76
CA LEU A 719 1.69 -21.97 -15.58
C LEU A 719 0.99 -21.67 -16.90
N VAL A 720 0.32 -22.66 -17.50
CA VAL A 720 -0.46 -22.48 -18.72
C VAL A 720 -1.94 -22.66 -18.41
N LEU A 721 -2.72 -21.64 -18.72
CA LEU A 721 -4.17 -21.62 -18.55
C LEU A 721 -4.82 -21.58 -19.92
N GLN A 722 -5.73 -22.54 -20.19
CA GLN A 722 -6.62 -22.47 -21.32
C GLN A 722 -7.89 -21.74 -20.88
N MET A 723 -8.19 -20.62 -21.49
CA MET A 723 -9.34 -19.78 -21.16
C MET A 723 -10.53 -20.08 -22.08
N GLY A 724 -11.74 -19.65 -21.69
CA GLY A 724 -12.95 -19.74 -22.48
C GLY A 724 -14.10 -18.93 -21.89
N ASN A 725 -15.17 -18.77 -22.64
CA ASN A 725 -16.31 -17.91 -22.29
C ASN A 725 -17.41 -18.61 -21.47
N THR A 726 -17.29 -19.92 -21.29
CA THR A 726 -18.29 -20.72 -20.56
C THR A 726 -17.74 -21.18 -19.22
N PRO A 727 -18.47 -21.02 -18.10
CA PRO A 727 -18.04 -21.53 -16.80
C PRO A 727 -17.74 -23.03 -16.84
N ASN A 728 -16.51 -23.39 -16.49
CA ASN A 728 -16.14 -24.80 -16.31
C ASN A 728 -16.56 -25.23 -14.90
N LYS A 729 -17.64 -25.99 -14.82
CA LYS A 729 -18.22 -26.46 -13.56
C LYS A 729 -17.66 -27.82 -13.10
N ASP A 730 -16.73 -28.36 -13.85
CA ASP A 730 -16.10 -29.65 -13.53
C ASP A 730 -14.67 -29.48 -13.00
N LEU A 731 -14.10 -28.27 -13.12
CA LEU A 731 -12.78 -27.94 -12.61
C LEU A 731 -12.82 -27.61 -11.12
N GLY A 732 -11.99 -28.26 -10.31
CA GLY A 732 -11.83 -27.94 -8.88
C GLY A 732 -13.07 -28.25 -8.03
N VAL A 733 -13.92 -29.20 -8.44
CA VAL A 733 -15.15 -29.56 -7.71
C VAL A 733 -14.95 -30.79 -6.81
N ASP A 734 -13.93 -31.61 -7.07
CA ASP A 734 -13.59 -32.74 -6.19
C ASP A 734 -13.02 -32.17 -4.87
N PRO A 735 -13.57 -32.54 -3.71
CA PRO A 735 -13.06 -32.13 -2.41
C PRO A 735 -11.56 -32.36 -2.20
N ALA A 736 -10.98 -33.36 -2.85
CA ALA A 736 -9.53 -33.62 -2.82
C ALA A 736 -8.70 -32.57 -3.55
N THR A 737 -9.32 -31.75 -4.40
CA THR A 737 -8.67 -30.67 -5.17
C THR A 737 -8.88 -29.28 -4.56
N PHE A 738 -9.64 -29.16 -3.49
CA PHE A 738 -9.87 -27.88 -2.83
C PHE A 738 -8.58 -27.34 -2.23
N PRO A 739 -8.43 -25.99 -2.17
CA PRO A 739 -7.35 -25.41 -1.39
C PRO A 739 -7.44 -25.90 0.06
N PRO A 740 -6.31 -26.15 0.73
CA PRO A 740 -6.32 -26.64 2.11
C PRO A 740 -6.77 -25.54 3.08
N SER A 741 -7.68 -25.87 3.99
CA SER A 741 -7.98 -25.03 5.16
C SER A 741 -6.89 -25.24 6.20
N ALA A 742 -6.25 -24.16 6.64
CA ALA A 742 -4.99 -24.25 7.36
C ALA A 742 -5.06 -24.99 8.70
N MET A 743 -6.15 -24.83 9.46
CA MET A 743 -6.34 -25.59 10.72
C MET A 743 -6.67 -27.08 10.51
N SER A 744 -7.12 -27.46 9.31
CA SER A 744 -7.56 -28.83 9.01
C SER A 744 -6.47 -29.70 8.41
N VAL A 745 -5.31 -29.14 8.09
CA VAL A 745 -4.24 -29.82 7.37
C VAL A 745 -3.09 -30.16 8.31
N HIS A 746 -2.60 -31.39 8.23
CA HIS A 746 -1.40 -31.77 8.97
C HIS A 746 -0.21 -30.95 8.46
N PRO A 747 0.64 -30.39 9.34
CA PRO A 747 1.76 -29.51 8.97
C PRO A 747 2.68 -30.04 7.87
N THR A 748 2.88 -31.34 7.77
CA THR A 748 3.70 -32.02 6.75
C THR A 748 3.18 -31.87 5.32
N THR A 749 1.94 -31.39 5.11
CA THR A 749 1.37 -31.17 3.78
C THR A 749 2.05 -30.01 3.03
N TYR A 750 2.74 -29.13 3.77
CA TYR A 750 3.45 -27.97 3.22
C TYR A 750 4.97 -28.11 3.24
N GLU A 751 5.51 -29.29 3.63
CA GLU A 751 6.96 -29.50 3.65
C GLU A 751 7.60 -29.14 2.31
N THR A 752 8.56 -28.23 2.38
CA THR A 752 9.37 -27.80 1.25
C THR A 752 10.31 -28.93 0.80
N VAL A 753 10.64 -28.93 -0.49
CA VAL A 753 11.60 -29.86 -1.14
C VAL A 753 13.01 -29.81 -0.53
N SER A 754 13.27 -29.00 0.51
CA SER A 754 14.58 -28.93 1.18
C SER A 754 14.89 -30.12 2.08
N ASP A 755 13.92 -31.02 2.37
CA ASP A 755 14.06 -32.18 3.24
C ASP A 755 14.01 -33.53 2.50
N ARG A 756 14.34 -33.55 1.20
CA ARG A 756 14.54 -34.80 0.43
C ARG A 756 15.91 -34.84 -0.23
#